data_92bfc04c9328ac2ce62b5b44a0bbebc0
#
_entry.id   92bfc04c9328ac2ce62b5b44a0bbebc0
#
_cell.length_a   1.000
_cell.length_b   1.000
_cell.length_c   1.000
_cell.angle_alpha   90.00
_cell.angle_beta   90.00
_cell.angle_gamma   90.00
#
_symmetry.space_group_name_H-M   'P 1'
#
loop_
_entity.id
_entity.type
_entity.pdbx_description
1 polymer ?
#
loop_
_entity_poly.entity_id
_entity_poly.type
_entity_poly.pdbx_seq_one_letter_code
_entity_poly.pdbx_strand_id
1 'polypeptide(L)'
;MQSGVGSRAFRNARLQKQFKKQAEVLLPAAIAAYRQGRQSDTQALCRQILKDLPDHFDALHLLGVSELDCRQFEAAERTLVRAVGVAPQSEEAHSNLGVALLNLKRYDEARKCQERAIALKPNFATALMNLGNALMRLRLYEPAVHAHDRAIKLKPDYADAYCNRGMTQLLLEQIDQADQSFDRALALQPRHHQAVVGKGMIAISLRHCEAARAAFNAALAINPNGAEVLAHRGRLYLQMGQLAEAEADFDAALAIDPKLETAWCGKAQIGIHSGNVAQAIAASMKALEQNPESEVAITLLGSCYAKQGDNATAIAYFDRALAIKPDYEEVITKKIFALDFVADADFAVHQAARRAWWDAIGCKIPQRKLQRPTPVPDKRIVVGYVSSDFRNHSAAVTFKPMLRNHDRRAFEIICYSCSPLKDAMTEECRSLVDCFVDASQLSDDELADRIQSDGVDILVDLSGHSAGNRLTVFARKPAPIQLTAWGHGTGTGLSTMDYLFADPVLVPQAARHLFAEKIYDLPCAITTEALPDLQPAALPMIRNGHVTFGVFNRIDKLSDDVLAVWSKLLQQVAGSTIVAKIAALDDPFLRDGLIGRFVAHGISQDRIRCLGATPRPEHLAVLANVDISLDPFPQNGGVSTWESLQVGVPVVTKLGNSAASRVGGAIVKAAGLDDWVTDDDDGYIAIARKYASMPSHLEALRASLPATIAASAAGNGVIYTRQVEEGYRKFWRDYCAAVLET
;
A
#
# COMPACT_ATOMS: atom_id res chain seq x y z
N MET A 1 84.02 -1.96 -16.67
CA MET A 1 82.63 -2.29 -16.29
C MET A 1 81.62 -2.06 -17.42
N GLN A 2 81.97 -2.27 -18.70
CA GLN A 2 81.03 -2.05 -19.82
C GLN A 2 80.58 -3.35 -20.56
N SER A 3 81.04 -4.57 -20.14
CA SER A 3 80.65 -5.81 -20.84
C SER A 3 79.50 -6.59 -20.22
N GLY A 4 78.98 -6.17 -19.07
CA GLY A 4 77.89 -6.89 -18.35
C GLY A 4 76.49 -6.41 -18.74
N VAL A 5 76.29 -5.16 -19.20
CA VAL A 5 75.00 -4.58 -19.51
C VAL A 5 74.43 -5.10 -20.85
N GLY A 6 75.27 -5.26 -21.85
CA GLY A 6 74.89 -5.78 -23.18
C GLY A 6 74.38 -7.25 -23.12
N SER A 7 75.03 -8.10 -22.34
CA SER A 7 74.66 -9.51 -22.19
C SER A 7 73.27 -9.71 -21.50
N ARG A 8 72.92 -8.86 -20.55
CA ARG A 8 71.61 -8.90 -19.82
C ARG A 8 70.46 -8.41 -20.72
N ALA A 9 70.70 -7.36 -21.53
CA ALA A 9 69.74 -6.85 -22.50
C ALA A 9 69.43 -7.86 -23.63
N PHE A 10 70.47 -8.53 -24.16
CA PHE A 10 70.31 -9.59 -25.15
C PHE A 10 69.57 -10.83 -24.60
N ARG A 11 69.82 -11.20 -23.38
CA ARG A 11 69.13 -12.32 -22.70
C ARG A 11 67.67 -12.01 -22.47
N ASN A 12 67.37 -10.78 -22.05
CA ASN A 12 65.98 -10.31 -21.86
C ASN A 12 65.22 -10.22 -23.19
N ALA A 13 65.85 -9.73 -24.27
CA ALA A 13 65.22 -9.69 -25.60
C ALA A 13 64.94 -11.11 -26.16
N ARG A 14 65.80 -12.08 -25.90
CA ARG A 14 65.60 -13.49 -26.31
C ARG A 14 64.50 -14.16 -25.51
N LEU A 15 64.39 -13.92 -24.23
CA LEU A 15 63.30 -14.40 -23.34
C LEU A 15 61.96 -13.76 -23.77
N GLN A 16 61.90 -12.46 -24.01
CA GLN A 16 60.70 -11.78 -24.50
C GLN A 16 60.21 -12.35 -25.85
N LYS A 17 61.14 -12.70 -26.75
CA LYS A 17 60.81 -13.34 -28.03
C LYS A 17 60.26 -14.75 -27.85
N GLN A 18 60.78 -15.48 -26.89
CA GLN A 18 60.32 -16.85 -26.52
C GLN A 18 58.90 -16.77 -25.88
N PHE A 19 58.66 -15.86 -24.97
CA PHE A 19 57.34 -15.65 -24.34
C PHE A 19 56.28 -15.24 -25.38
N LYS A 20 56.60 -14.34 -26.34
CA LYS A 20 55.71 -14.02 -27.43
C LYS A 20 55.35 -15.21 -28.30
N LYS A 21 56.33 -16.08 -28.67
CA LYS A 21 56.07 -17.32 -29.42
C LYS A 21 55.18 -18.31 -28.62
N GLN A 22 55.37 -18.39 -27.31
CA GLN A 22 54.53 -19.23 -26.45
C GLN A 22 53.11 -18.69 -26.38
N ALA A 23 52.92 -17.38 -26.26
CA ALA A 23 51.61 -16.74 -26.30
C ALA A 23 50.89 -16.96 -27.65
N GLU A 24 51.61 -16.93 -28.78
CA GLU A 24 51.06 -17.21 -30.11
C GLU A 24 50.50 -18.64 -30.25
N VAL A 25 50.94 -19.58 -29.39
CA VAL A 25 50.42 -20.96 -29.36
C VAL A 25 49.28 -21.09 -28.32
N LEU A 26 49.46 -20.48 -27.15
CA LEU A 26 48.51 -20.65 -26.03
C LEU A 26 47.23 -19.84 -26.24
N LEU A 27 47.27 -18.65 -26.87
CA LEU A 27 46.09 -17.80 -27.06
C LEU A 27 45.03 -18.43 -27.96
N PRO A 28 45.38 -19.02 -29.15
CA PRO A 28 44.39 -19.77 -29.94
C PRO A 28 43.77 -20.95 -29.17
N ALA A 29 44.57 -21.63 -28.35
CA ALA A 29 44.09 -22.73 -27.51
C ALA A 29 43.10 -22.23 -26.42
N ALA A 30 43.37 -21.05 -25.81
CA ALA A 30 42.49 -20.41 -24.86
C ALA A 30 41.18 -19.97 -25.53
N ILE A 31 41.24 -19.38 -26.73
CA ILE A 31 40.05 -19.00 -27.51
C ILE A 31 39.24 -20.26 -27.89
N ALA A 32 39.90 -21.35 -28.28
CA ALA A 32 39.19 -22.59 -28.58
C ALA A 32 38.53 -23.21 -27.34
N ALA A 33 39.17 -23.17 -26.19
CA ALA A 33 38.59 -23.60 -24.91
C ALA A 33 37.40 -22.77 -24.53
N TYR A 34 37.48 -21.42 -24.68
CA TYR A 34 36.37 -20.49 -24.46
C TYR A 34 35.15 -20.80 -25.33
N ARG A 35 35.36 -21.00 -26.64
CA ARG A 35 34.28 -21.35 -27.59
C ARG A 35 33.63 -22.70 -27.29
N GLN A 36 34.34 -23.59 -26.61
CA GLN A 36 33.85 -24.92 -26.17
C GLN A 36 33.20 -24.84 -24.77
N GLY A 37 33.09 -23.66 -24.15
CA GLY A 37 32.54 -23.48 -22.80
C GLY A 37 33.46 -23.97 -21.67
N ARG A 38 34.73 -24.35 -21.98
CA ARG A 38 35.70 -24.82 -20.97
C ARG A 38 36.39 -23.67 -20.27
N GLN A 39 35.59 -22.96 -19.41
CA GLN A 39 36.04 -21.72 -18.79
C GLN A 39 37.26 -21.85 -17.89
N SER A 40 37.40 -22.97 -17.13
CA SER A 40 38.56 -23.23 -16.28
C SER A 40 39.86 -23.37 -17.09
N ASP A 41 39.81 -24.06 -18.25
CA ASP A 41 40.95 -24.19 -19.15
C ASP A 41 41.30 -22.83 -19.77
N THR A 42 40.30 -22.07 -20.21
CA THR A 42 40.46 -20.69 -20.73
C THR A 42 41.23 -19.84 -19.74
N GLN A 43 40.74 -19.78 -18.49
CA GLN A 43 41.38 -18.98 -17.42
C GLN A 43 42.80 -19.45 -17.11
N ALA A 44 43.05 -20.76 -17.07
CA ALA A 44 44.39 -21.32 -16.82
C ALA A 44 45.38 -20.93 -17.93
N LEU A 45 44.97 -21.08 -19.18
CA LEU A 45 45.82 -20.73 -20.34
C LEU A 45 46.10 -19.24 -20.40
N CYS A 46 45.10 -18.39 -20.18
CA CYS A 46 45.29 -16.94 -20.11
C CYS A 46 46.24 -16.54 -18.97
N ARG A 47 46.08 -17.10 -17.76
CA ARG A 47 46.98 -16.82 -16.64
C ARG A 47 48.40 -17.28 -16.90
N GLN A 48 48.59 -18.40 -17.65
CA GLN A 48 49.92 -18.84 -18.08
C GLN A 48 50.58 -17.82 -19.02
N ILE A 49 49.85 -17.26 -19.98
CA ILE A 49 50.37 -16.17 -20.86
C ILE A 49 50.75 -14.96 -20.01
N LEU A 50 49.85 -14.53 -19.11
CA LEU A 50 50.00 -13.32 -18.29
C LEU A 50 51.10 -13.40 -17.24
N LYS A 51 51.54 -14.63 -16.87
CA LYS A 51 52.69 -14.85 -16.01
C LYS A 51 53.98 -14.34 -16.66
N ASP A 52 54.12 -14.55 -17.96
CA ASP A 52 55.34 -14.22 -18.71
C ASP A 52 55.20 -12.90 -19.47
N LEU A 53 53.97 -12.54 -19.84
CA LEU A 53 53.58 -11.31 -20.55
C LEU A 53 52.43 -10.61 -19.82
N PRO A 54 52.68 -9.90 -18.72
CA PRO A 54 51.66 -9.35 -17.86
C PRO A 54 50.70 -8.37 -18.55
N ASP A 55 51.16 -7.70 -19.62
CA ASP A 55 50.42 -6.69 -20.36
C ASP A 55 49.96 -7.20 -21.75
N HIS A 56 49.74 -8.51 -21.89
CA HIS A 56 49.20 -9.09 -23.13
C HIS A 56 47.69 -8.82 -23.21
N PHE A 57 47.28 -7.84 -24.01
CA PHE A 57 45.90 -7.37 -24.10
C PHE A 57 44.88 -8.49 -24.32
N ASP A 58 45.06 -9.31 -25.39
CA ASP A 58 44.08 -10.34 -25.74
C ASP A 58 43.91 -11.38 -24.63
N ALA A 59 44.97 -11.72 -23.91
CA ALA A 59 44.89 -12.64 -22.78
C ALA A 59 44.19 -12.00 -21.57
N LEU A 60 44.44 -10.72 -21.28
CA LEU A 60 43.72 -9.97 -20.26
C LEU A 60 42.21 -9.86 -20.60
N HIS A 61 41.92 -9.48 -21.84
CA HIS A 61 40.54 -9.31 -22.29
C HIS A 61 39.75 -10.62 -22.24
N LEU A 62 40.32 -11.72 -22.81
CA LEU A 62 39.70 -13.04 -22.80
C LEU A 62 39.53 -13.61 -21.37
N LEU A 63 40.51 -13.39 -20.49
CA LEU A 63 40.42 -13.78 -19.09
C LEU A 63 39.26 -13.02 -18.40
N GLY A 64 39.21 -11.71 -18.58
CA GLY A 64 38.14 -10.89 -17.99
C GLY A 64 36.73 -11.28 -18.49
N VAL A 65 36.58 -11.58 -19.78
CA VAL A 65 35.31 -12.09 -20.34
C VAL A 65 34.94 -13.45 -19.75
N SER A 66 35.93 -14.39 -19.65
CA SER A 66 35.71 -15.69 -19.03
C SER A 66 35.35 -15.58 -17.54
N GLU A 67 35.95 -14.63 -16.83
CA GLU A 67 35.60 -14.35 -15.42
C GLU A 67 34.20 -13.76 -15.28
N LEU A 68 33.74 -12.91 -16.24
CA LEU A 68 32.35 -12.45 -16.31
C LEU A 68 31.36 -13.60 -16.50
N ASP A 69 31.63 -14.50 -17.45
CA ASP A 69 30.76 -15.66 -17.71
C ASP A 69 30.66 -16.59 -16.50
N CYS A 70 31.73 -16.68 -15.71
CA CYS A 70 31.78 -17.42 -14.46
C CYS A 70 31.21 -16.65 -13.25
N ARG A 71 30.65 -15.46 -13.45
CA ARG A 71 30.16 -14.55 -12.40
C ARG A 71 31.23 -14.15 -11.36
N GLN A 72 32.50 -14.19 -11.72
CA GLN A 72 33.63 -13.77 -10.87
C GLN A 72 33.87 -12.24 -11.04
N PHE A 73 32.90 -11.43 -10.65
CA PHE A 73 32.82 -10.01 -11.05
C PHE A 73 33.99 -9.17 -10.54
N GLU A 74 34.47 -9.40 -9.30
CA GLU A 74 35.62 -8.68 -8.74
C GLU A 74 36.94 -9.08 -9.43
N ALA A 75 37.06 -10.33 -9.86
CA ALA A 75 38.21 -10.79 -10.64
C ALA A 75 38.16 -10.17 -12.04
N ALA A 76 37.01 -10.20 -12.70
CA ALA A 76 36.80 -9.64 -14.01
C ALA A 76 37.08 -8.12 -14.02
N GLU A 77 36.63 -7.36 -13.00
CA GLU A 77 36.96 -5.94 -12.86
C GLU A 77 38.49 -5.74 -12.84
N ARG A 78 39.20 -6.42 -11.92
CA ARG A 78 40.66 -6.25 -11.81
C ARG A 78 41.37 -6.55 -13.13
N THR A 79 40.94 -7.62 -13.82
CA THR A 79 41.54 -8.04 -15.09
C THR A 79 41.23 -7.07 -16.23
N LEU A 80 39.96 -6.59 -16.31
CA LEU A 80 39.52 -5.67 -17.38
C LEU A 80 40.04 -4.25 -17.17
N VAL A 81 40.26 -3.80 -15.94
CA VAL A 81 40.94 -2.52 -15.66
C VAL A 81 42.35 -2.54 -16.22
N ARG A 82 43.07 -3.65 -16.05
CA ARG A 82 44.40 -3.85 -16.66
C ARG A 82 44.31 -3.88 -18.19
N ALA A 83 43.31 -4.59 -18.74
CA ALA A 83 43.11 -4.64 -20.21
C ALA A 83 42.88 -3.24 -20.78
N VAL A 84 42.02 -2.42 -20.16
CA VAL A 84 41.78 -1.01 -20.53
C VAL A 84 43.05 -0.17 -20.39
N GLY A 85 43.84 -0.40 -19.34
CA GLY A 85 45.13 0.27 -19.15
C GLY A 85 46.13 -0.01 -20.28
N VAL A 86 46.15 -1.22 -20.79
CA VAL A 86 47.04 -1.67 -21.91
C VAL A 86 46.51 -1.15 -23.26
N ALA A 87 45.17 -1.22 -23.45
CA ALA A 87 44.53 -0.77 -24.71
C ALA A 87 43.37 0.21 -24.43
N PRO A 88 43.66 1.48 -24.13
CA PRO A 88 42.63 2.49 -23.80
C PRO A 88 41.65 2.83 -24.94
N GLN A 89 41.92 2.36 -26.15
CA GLN A 89 41.07 2.54 -27.34
C GLN A 89 40.25 1.31 -27.69
N SER A 90 40.23 0.27 -26.84
CA SER A 90 39.38 -0.91 -27.05
C SER A 90 37.98 -0.65 -26.52
N GLU A 91 37.03 -0.49 -27.43
CA GLU A 91 35.61 -0.34 -27.09
C GLU A 91 35.04 -1.58 -26.39
N GLU A 92 35.48 -2.79 -26.77
CA GLU A 92 35.04 -4.02 -26.15
C GLU A 92 35.53 -4.14 -24.70
N ALA A 93 36.81 -3.77 -24.43
CA ALA A 93 37.34 -3.82 -23.06
C ALA A 93 36.60 -2.84 -22.12
N HIS A 94 36.32 -1.62 -22.59
CA HIS A 94 35.50 -0.65 -21.82
C HIS A 94 34.10 -1.18 -21.59
N SER A 95 33.44 -1.77 -22.60
CA SER A 95 32.09 -2.29 -22.46
C SER A 95 32.04 -3.48 -21.48
N ASN A 96 33.00 -4.40 -21.55
CA ASN A 96 33.08 -5.55 -20.65
C ASN A 96 33.40 -5.14 -19.20
N LEU A 97 34.27 -4.13 -19.01
CA LEU A 97 34.48 -3.52 -17.69
C LEU A 97 33.20 -2.92 -17.12
N GLY A 98 32.44 -2.22 -17.97
CA GLY A 98 31.13 -1.69 -17.59
C GLY A 98 30.14 -2.78 -17.17
N VAL A 99 30.19 -3.98 -17.80
CA VAL A 99 29.35 -5.12 -17.39
C VAL A 99 29.79 -5.66 -16.03
N ALA A 100 31.10 -5.76 -15.76
CA ALA A 100 31.59 -6.15 -14.43
C ALA A 100 31.11 -5.19 -13.35
N LEU A 101 31.24 -3.89 -13.58
CA LEU A 101 30.83 -2.83 -12.67
C LEU A 101 29.31 -2.80 -12.44
N LEU A 102 28.50 -3.07 -13.48
CA LEU A 102 27.05 -3.24 -13.33
C LEU A 102 26.69 -4.32 -12.32
N ASN A 103 27.34 -5.48 -12.43
CA ASN A 103 27.11 -6.60 -11.52
C ASN A 103 27.64 -6.34 -10.10
N LEU A 104 28.67 -5.51 -9.97
CA LEU A 104 29.18 -5.03 -8.68
C LEU A 104 28.35 -3.85 -8.10
N LYS A 105 27.24 -3.50 -8.75
CA LYS A 105 26.33 -2.39 -8.37
C LYS A 105 27.00 -1.00 -8.39
N ARG A 106 28.12 -0.85 -9.08
CA ARG A 106 28.86 0.43 -9.27
C ARG A 106 28.36 1.12 -10.55
N TYR A 107 27.09 1.53 -10.51
CA TYR A 107 26.32 1.91 -11.70
C TYR A 107 26.84 3.15 -12.42
N ASP A 108 27.32 4.19 -11.69
CA ASP A 108 27.87 5.40 -12.32
C ASP A 108 29.17 5.12 -13.05
N GLU A 109 30.04 4.26 -12.50
CA GLU A 109 31.28 3.86 -13.15
C GLU A 109 31.00 2.97 -14.37
N ALA A 110 30.01 2.08 -14.27
CA ALA A 110 29.54 1.30 -15.41
C ALA A 110 29.04 2.20 -16.54
N ARG A 111 28.23 3.23 -16.22
CA ARG A 111 27.77 4.24 -17.19
C ARG A 111 28.94 4.90 -17.90
N LYS A 112 29.93 5.39 -17.15
CA LYS A 112 31.13 6.05 -17.75
C LYS A 112 31.90 5.12 -18.67
N CYS A 113 32.03 3.83 -18.33
CA CYS A 113 32.68 2.84 -19.17
C CYS A 113 31.91 2.62 -20.48
N GLN A 114 30.57 2.50 -20.43
CA GLN A 114 29.75 2.34 -21.62
C GLN A 114 29.75 3.61 -22.50
N GLU A 115 29.69 4.80 -21.90
CA GLU A 115 29.84 6.08 -22.64
C GLU A 115 31.18 6.13 -23.35
N ARG A 116 32.26 5.69 -22.71
CA ARG A 116 33.58 5.63 -23.36
C ARG A 116 33.61 4.64 -24.52
N ALA A 117 33.04 3.44 -24.36
CA ALA A 117 32.90 2.44 -25.41
C ALA A 117 32.14 3.00 -26.64
N ILE A 118 31.03 3.72 -26.38
CA ILE A 118 30.21 4.36 -27.42
C ILE A 118 30.94 5.52 -28.09
N ALA A 119 31.74 6.29 -27.35
CA ALA A 119 32.56 7.35 -27.91
C ALA A 119 33.64 6.81 -28.88
N LEU A 120 34.18 5.64 -28.59
CA LEU A 120 35.12 4.93 -29.45
C LEU A 120 34.42 4.29 -30.66
N LYS A 121 33.23 3.74 -30.47
CA LYS A 121 32.44 3.08 -31.52
C LYS A 121 30.98 3.45 -31.40
N PRO A 122 30.52 4.54 -32.07
CA PRO A 122 29.14 5.05 -31.94
C PRO A 122 28.04 4.04 -32.29
N ASN A 123 28.33 3.07 -33.15
CA ASN A 123 27.40 2.02 -33.59
C ASN A 123 27.53 0.71 -32.80
N PHE A 124 27.89 0.78 -31.52
CA PHE A 124 28.06 -0.40 -30.68
C PHE A 124 26.75 -0.72 -29.91
N ALA A 125 25.87 -1.51 -30.53
CA ALA A 125 24.53 -1.83 -29.99
C ALA A 125 24.57 -2.45 -28.58
N THR A 126 25.54 -3.34 -28.30
CA THR A 126 25.68 -3.97 -26.97
C THR A 126 26.06 -2.93 -25.90
N ALA A 127 26.98 -2.00 -26.20
CA ALA A 127 27.33 -0.95 -25.26
C ALA A 127 26.16 0.01 -24.98
N LEU A 128 25.36 0.34 -26.01
CA LEU A 128 24.14 1.13 -25.86
C LEU A 128 23.10 0.43 -24.97
N MET A 129 22.89 -0.87 -25.16
CA MET A 129 22.00 -1.66 -24.32
C MET A 129 22.50 -1.70 -22.86
N ASN A 130 23.81 -1.90 -22.64
CA ASN A 130 24.40 -1.90 -21.31
C ASN A 130 24.40 -0.49 -20.67
N LEU A 131 24.52 0.57 -21.45
CA LEU A 131 24.33 1.95 -21.00
C LEU A 131 22.91 2.14 -20.50
N GLY A 132 21.91 1.69 -21.25
CA GLY A 132 20.50 1.73 -20.83
C GLY A 132 20.29 0.99 -19.49
N ASN A 133 20.90 -0.18 -19.32
CA ASN A 133 20.83 -0.93 -18.06
C ASN A 133 21.46 -0.15 -16.90
N ALA A 134 22.63 0.50 -17.11
CA ALA A 134 23.26 1.31 -16.07
C ALA A 134 22.41 2.53 -15.70
N LEU A 135 21.86 3.23 -16.69
CA LEU A 135 20.97 4.38 -16.48
C LEU A 135 19.68 3.99 -15.76
N MET A 136 19.07 2.85 -16.11
CA MET A 136 17.90 2.31 -15.43
C MET A 136 18.19 2.07 -13.93
N ARG A 137 19.36 1.50 -13.60
CA ARG A 137 19.78 1.30 -12.20
C ARG A 137 20.06 2.59 -11.45
N LEU A 138 20.46 3.65 -12.17
CA LEU A 138 20.62 5.00 -11.63
C LEU A 138 19.30 5.79 -11.54
N ARG A 139 18.15 5.15 -11.85
CA ARG A 139 16.80 5.76 -11.92
C ARG A 139 16.68 6.89 -12.98
N LEU A 140 17.57 6.91 -13.97
CA LEU A 140 17.54 7.81 -15.11
C LEU A 140 16.78 7.14 -16.26
N TYR A 141 15.47 7.00 -16.10
CA TYR A 141 14.65 6.11 -16.93
C TYR A 141 14.49 6.59 -18.38
N GLU A 142 14.18 7.88 -18.62
CA GLU A 142 14.05 8.42 -19.98
C GLU A 142 15.36 8.31 -20.77
N PRO A 143 16.55 8.68 -20.23
CA PRO A 143 17.81 8.41 -20.88
C PRO A 143 18.08 6.92 -21.16
N ALA A 144 17.60 6.02 -20.27
CA ALA A 144 17.73 4.58 -20.46
C ALA A 144 16.89 4.09 -21.66
N VAL A 145 15.64 4.54 -21.80
CA VAL A 145 14.79 4.23 -22.96
C VAL A 145 15.47 4.71 -24.25
N HIS A 146 16.00 5.93 -24.28
CA HIS A 146 16.73 6.43 -25.44
C HIS A 146 17.96 5.59 -25.80
N ALA A 147 18.69 5.09 -24.81
CA ALA A 147 19.84 4.22 -25.07
C ALA A 147 19.40 2.87 -25.67
N HIS A 148 18.32 2.29 -25.14
CA HIS A 148 17.72 1.06 -25.69
C HIS A 148 17.17 1.26 -27.10
N ASP A 149 16.49 2.38 -27.39
CA ASP A 149 15.99 2.71 -28.73
C ASP A 149 17.12 2.79 -29.76
N ARG A 150 18.25 3.42 -29.38
CA ARG A 150 19.44 3.47 -30.25
C ARG A 150 20.01 2.07 -30.48
N ALA A 151 20.06 1.22 -29.45
CA ALA A 151 20.51 -0.17 -29.60
C ALA A 151 19.62 -0.96 -30.56
N ILE A 152 18.28 -0.82 -30.42
CA ILE A 152 17.28 -1.44 -31.29
C ILE A 152 17.39 -0.95 -32.74
N LYS A 153 17.60 0.37 -32.92
CA LYS A 153 17.78 0.96 -34.26
C LYS A 153 19.00 0.35 -34.98
N LEU A 154 20.08 0.10 -34.26
CA LEU A 154 21.29 -0.55 -34.80
C LEU A 154 21.12 -2.05 -35.02
N LYS A 155 20.36 -2.72 -34.18
CA LYS A 155 20.11 -4.16 -34.22
C LYS A 155 18.62 -4.45 -33.98
N PRO A 156 17.77 -4.44 -35.04
CA PRO A 156 16.32 -4.60 -34.93
C PRO A 156 15.85 -6.00 -34.46
N ASP A 157 16.73 -6.98 -34.42
CA ASP A 157 16.49 -8.33 -33.93
C ASP A 157 17.04 -8.58 -32.50
N TYR A 158 17.28 -7.51 -31.73
CA TYR A 158 17.87 -7.59 -30.41
C TYR A 158 16.79 -7.76 -29.32
N ALA A 159 16.36 -9.01 -29.06
CA ALA A 159 15.31 -9.33 -28.11
C ALA A 159 15.57 -8.76 -26.71
N ASP A 160 16.83 -8.88 -26.19
CA ASP A 160 17.17 -8.33 -24.86
C ASP A 160 16.99 -6.82 -24.78
N ALA A 161 17.30 -6.07 -25.86
CA ALA A 161 17.14 -4.62 -25.86
C ALA A 161 15.65 -4.21 -25.82
N TYR A 162 14.77 -4.92 -26.52
CA TYR A 162 13.34 -4.74 -26.41
C TYR A 162 12.84 -5.08 -24.99
N CYS A 163 13.28 -6.18 -24.42
CA CYS A 163 12.92 -6.59 -23.06
C CYS A 163 13.34 -5.53 -22.03
N ASN A 164 14.59 -5.07 -22.08
CA ASN A 164 15.12 -4.07 -21.16
C ASN A 164 14.43 -2.70 -21.33
N ARG A 165 14.09 -2.32 -22.58
CA ARG A 165 13.24 -1.15 -22.83
C ARG A 165 11.88 -1.29 -22.18
N GLY A 166 11.20 -2.44 -22.35
CA GLY A 166 9.92 -2.74 -21.72
C GLY A 166 9.98 -2.66 -20.21
N MET A 167 11.04 -3.22 -19.59
CA MET A 167 11.25 -3.09 -18.15
C MET A 167 11.42 -1.63 -17.71
N THR A 168 12.16 -0.83 -18.49
CA THR A 168 12.36 0.60 -18.18
C THR A 168 11.05 1.38 -18.34
N GLN A 169 10.26 1.07 -19.38
CA GLN A 169 8.94 1.68 -19.62
C GLN A 169 7.94 1.32 -18.52
N LEU A 170 8.00 0.09 -17.95
CA LEU A 170 7.23 -0.25 -16.76
C LEU A 170 7.57 0.63 -15.54
N LEU A 171 8.85 0.94 -15.35
CA LEU A 171 9.30 1.85 -14.27
C LEU A 171 8.86 3.30 -14.49
N LEU A 172 8.55 3.68 -15.74
CA LEU A 172 7.95 4.97 -16.13
C LEU A 172 6.41 4.92 -16.16
N GLU A 173 5.80 3.80 -15.75
CA GLU A 173 4.35 3.57 -15.80
C GLU A 173 3.75 3.66 -17.22
N GLN A 174 4.59 3.52 -18.26
CA GLN A 174 4.19 3.53 -19.67
C GLN A 174 3.74 2.12 -20.10
N ILE A 175 2.61 1.66 -19.55
CA ILE A 175 2.16 0.26 -19.64
C ILE A 175 2.02 -0.22 -21.09
N ASP A 176 1.32 0.54 -21.94
CA ASP A 176 1.09 0.15 -23.35
C ASP A 176 2.38 0.03 -24.15
N GLN A 177 3.34 0.93 -23.91
CA GLN A 177 4.65 0.92 -24.59
C GLN A 177 5.50 -0.27 -24.10
N ALA A 178 5.43 -0.55 -22.79
CA ALA A 178 6.11 -1.71 -22.20
C ALA A 178 5.56 -3.01 -22.79
N ASP A 179 4.22 -3.12 -22.93
CA ASP A 179 3.55 -4.28 -23.48
C ASP A 179 4.00 -4.55 -24.93
N GLN A 180 3.99 -3.55 -25.77
CA GLN A 180 4.51 -3.63 -27.15
C GLN A 180 6.01 -4.02 -27.19
N SER A 181 6.80 -3.55 -26.26
CA SER A 181 8.22 -3.91 -26.18
C SER A 181 8.42 -5.38 -25.82
N PHE A 182 7.67 -5.90 -24.85
CA PHE A 182 7.73 -7.33 -24.51
C PHE A 182 7.17 -8.23 -25.63
N ASP A 183 6.09 -7.82 -26.30
CA ASP A 183 5.56 -8.54 -27.44
C ASP A 183 6.60 -8.66 -28.57
N ARG A 184 7.34 -7.58 -28.82
CA ARG A 184 8.41 -7.63 -29.80
C ARG A 184 9.56 -8.51 -29.39
N ALA A 185 9.95 -8.48 -28.09
CA ALA A 185 10.96 -9.40 -27.54
C ALA A 185 10.53 -10.88 -27.69
N LEU A 186 9.26 -11.19 -27.40
CA LEU A 186 8.72 -12.54 -27.49
C LEU A 186 8.51 -12.98 -28.95
N ALA A 187 8.20 -12.07 -29.86
CA ALA A 187 8.15 -12.38 -31.30
C ALA A 187 9.50 -12.76 -31.86
N LEU A 188 10.59 -12.16 -31.34
CA LEU A 188 11.97 -12.50 -31.70
C LEU A 188 12.46 -13.78 -31.01
N GLN A 189 12.09 -13.96 -29.74
CA GLN A 189 12.47 -15.08 -28.91
C GLN A 189 11.29 -15.55 -28.05
N PRO A 190 10.49 -16.53 -28.50
CA PRO A 190 9.25 -16.96 -27.82
C PRO A 190 9.43 -17.50 -26.38
N ARG A 191 10.64 -17.92 -26.01
CA ARG A 191 10.99 -18.38 -24.66
C ARG A 191 11.89 -17.38 -23.92
N HIS A 192 11.76 -16.08 -24.22
CA HIS A 192 12.51 -15.06 -23.53
C HIS A 192 11.99 -14.89 -22.10
N HIS A 193 12.65 -15.51 -21.14
CA HIS A 193 12.21 -15.61 -19.73
C HIS A 193 11.81 -14.24 -19.12
N GLN A 194 12.69 -13.24 -19.23
CA GLN A 194 12.43 -11.91 -18.65
C GLN A 194 11.25 -11.17 -19.31
N ALA A 195 11.02 -11.37 -20.61
CA ALA A 195 9.88 -10.75 -21.28
C ALA A 195 8.55 -11.39 -20.83
N VAL A 196 8.52 -12.72 -20.60
CA VAL A 196 7.36 -13.40 -20.01
C VAL A 196 7.08 -12.89 -18.61
N VAL A 197 8.12 -12.68 -17.78
CA VAL A 197 7.99 -12.06 -16.45
C VAL A 197 7.42 -10.65 -16.56
N GLY A 198 7.92 -9.84 -17.53
CA GLY A 198 7.43 -8.49 -17.78
C GLY A 198 5.94 -8.44 -18.13
N LYS A 199 5.44 -9.37 -18.96
CA LYS A 199 3.99 -9.52 -19.23
C LYS A 199 3.20 -9.82 -17.95
N GLY A 200 3.74 -10.68 -17.07
CA GLY A 200 3.15 -10.95 -15.76
C GLY A 200 3.08 -9.71 -14.88
N MET A 201 4.13 -8.89 -14.87
CA MET A 201 4.16 -7.62 -14.12
C MET A 201 3.13 -6.60 -14.65
N ILE A 202 2.98 -6.49 -15.98
CA ILE A 202 1.92 -5.67 -16.61
C ILE A 202 0.54 -6.16 -16.14
N ALA A 203 0.29 -7.46 -16.20
CA ALA A 203 -0.98 -8.03 -15.79
C ALA A 203 -1.30 -7.75 -14.31
N ILE A 204 -0.29 -7.70 -13.41
CA ILE A 204 -0.47 -7.25 -12.03
C ILE A 204 -0.89 -5.77 -11.97
N SER A 205 -0.21 -4.90 -12.72
CA SER A 205 -0.53 -3.46 -12.73
C SER A 205 -1.95 -3.19 -13.23
N LEU A 206 -2.42 -3.98 -14.20
CA LEU A 206 -3.78 -3.94 -14.73
C LEU A 206 -4.80 -4.74 -13.90
N ARG A 207 -4.40 -5.33 -12.76
CA ARG A 207 -5.23 -6.19 -11.90
C ARG A 207 -5.76 -7.47 -12.57
N HIS A 208 -5.19 -7.88 -13.69
CA HIS A 208 -5.53 -9.10 -14.42
C HIS A 208 -4.86 -10.33 -13.78
N CYS A 209 -5.32 -10.74 -12.60
CA CYS A 209 -4.65 -11.73 -11.75
C CYS A 209 -4.44 -13.09 -12.44
N GLU A 210 -5.42 -13.58 -13.21
CA GLU A 210 -5.29 -14.87 -13.90
C GLU A 210 -4.25 -14.83 -15.03
N ALA A 211 -4.18 -13.73 -15.78
CA ALA A 211 -3.16 -13.52 -16.80
C ALA A 211 -1.76 -13.43 -16.18
N ALA A 212 -1.62 -12.72 -15.04
CA ALA A 212 -0.38 -12.65 -14.30
C ALA A 212 0.08 -14.03 -13.82
N ARG A 213 -0.82 -14.82 -13.24
CA ARG A 213 -0.55 -16.19 -12.78
C ARG A 213 -0.08 -17.08 -13.92
N ALA A 214 -0.77 -17.03 -15.07
CA ALA A 214 -0.40 -17.79 -16.25
C ALA A 214 1.01 -17.42 -16.77
N ALA A 215 1.34 -16.13 -16.81
CA ALA A 215 2.64 -15.64 -17.24
C ALA A 215 3.77 -16.09 -16.28
N PHE A 216 3.60 -15.99 -14.96
CA PHE A 216 4.60 -16.46 -14.01
C PHE A 216 4.78 -17.98 -14.03
N ASN A 217 3.70 -18.76 -14.21
CA ASN A 217 3.78 -20.20 -14.41
C ASN A 217 4.58 -20.54 -15.69
N ALA A 218 4.36 -19.82 -16.78
CA ALA A 218 5.11 -19.99 -18.02
C ALA A 218 6.60 -19.62 -17.83
N ALA A 219 6.90 -18.56 -17.08
CA ALA A 219 8.27 -18.18 -16.75
C ALA A 219 8.97 -19.25 -15.91
N LEU A 220 8.31 -19.83 -14.91
CA LEU A 220 8.83 -20.93 -14.08
C LEU A 220 8.98 -22.23 -14.87
N ALA A 221 8.16 -22.48 -15.89
CA ALA A 221 8.34 -23.59 -16.82
C ALA A 221 9.61 -23.44 -17.71
N ILE A 222 10.03 -22.20 -17.96
CA ILE A 222 11.31 -21.92 -18.66
C ILE A 222 12.49 -22.03 -17.70
N ASN A 223 12.38 -21.47 -16.48
CA ASN A 223 13.39 -21.52 -15.44
C ASN A 223 12.76 -21.86 -14.07
N PRO A 224 12.74 -23.14 -13.67
CA PRO A 224 12.16 -23.56 -12.38
C PRO A 224 12.82 -22.95 -11.14
N ASN A 225 14.09 -22.56 -11.24
CA ASN A 225 14.84 -21.95 -10.14
C ASN A 225 14.81 -20.42 -10.18
N GLY A 226 13.78 -19.83 -10.75
CA GLY A 226 13.58 -18.37 -10.80
C GLY A 226 13.11 -17.80 -9.47
N ALA A 227 13.99 -17.54 -8.51
CA ALA A 227 13.63 -17.04 -7.18
C ALA A 227 12.80 -15.73 -7.24
N GLU A 228 13.19 -14.79 -8.10
CA GLU A 228 12.42 -13.54 -8.31
C GLU A 228 11.02 -13.79 -8.85
N VAL A 229 10.84 -14.77 -9.75
CA VAL A 229 9.55 -15.10 -10.33
C VAL A 229 8.64 -15.75 -9.29
N LEU A 230 9.19 -16.62 -8.44
CA LEU A 230 8.46 -17.16 -7.28
C LEU A 230 8.01 -16.02 -6.35
N ALA A 231 8.90 -15.08 -6.04
CA ALA A 231 8.54 -13.93 -5.20
C ALA A 231 7.45 -13.05 -5.86
N HIS A 232 7.48 -12.82 -7.17
CA HIS A 232 6.41 -12.10 -7.89
C HIS A 232 5.09 -12.87 -7.86
N ARG A 233 5.11 -14.20 -8.05
CA ARG A 233 3.91 -15.03 -7.97
C ARG A 233 3.36 -15.10 -6.54
N GLY A 234 4.22 -15.20 -5.53
CA GLY A 234 3.83 -15.10 -4.12
C GLY A 234 3.13 -13.78 -3.80
N ARG A 235 3.64 -12.67 -4.34
CA ARG A 235 3.00 -11.35 -4.20
C ARG A 235 1.64 -11.28 -4.90
N LEU A 236 1.49 -11.92 -6.07
CA LEU A 236 0.20 -12.07 -6.74
C LEU A 236 -0.79 -12.87 -5.86
N TYR A 237 -0.37 -13.99 -5.28
CA TYR A 237 -1.20 -14.78 -4.38
C TYR A 237 -1.64 -13.98 -3.15
N LEU A 238 -0.77 -13.11 -2.60
CA LEU A 238 -1.18 -12.18 -1.54
C LEU A 238 -2.31 -11.23 -1.98
N GLN A 239 -2.22 -10.67 -3.19
CA GLN A 239 -3.29 -9.82 -3.74
C GLN A 239 -4.60 -10.57 -3.92
N MET A 240 -4.53 -11.88 -4.23
CA MET A 240 -5.69 -12.76 -4.36
C MET A 240 -6.22 -13.28 -3.01
N GLY A 241 -5.58 -12.95 -1.89
CA GLY A 241 -5.92 -13.45 -0.56
C GLY A 241 -5.50 -14.91 -0.30
N GLN A 242 -4.69 -15.50 -1.16
CA GLN A 242 -4.20 -16.88 -1.10
C GLN A 242 -2.91 -16.94 -0.29
N LEU A 243 -3.05 -16.83 1.05
CA LEU A 243 -1.88 -16.69 1.94
C LEU A 243 -0.97 -17.92 1.97
N ALA A 244 -1.53 -19.12 1.91
CA ALA A 244 -0.76 -20.37 1.97
C ALA A 244 0.11 -20.55 0.73
N GLU A 245 -0.44 -20.28 -0.47
CA GLU A 245 0.28 -20.34 -1.74
C GLU A 245 1.36 -19.25 -1.81
N ALA A 246 1.06 -18.07 -1.28
CA ALA A 246 2.03 -16.98 -1.19
C ALA A 246 3.22 -17.36 -0.30
N GLU A 247 2.95 -17.94 0.87
CA GLU A 247 4.00 -18.38 1.80
C GLU A 247 4.89 -19.44 1.18
N ALA A 248 4.30 -20.45 0.54
CA ALA A 248 5.05 -21.51 -0.14
C ALA A 248 5.98 -20.95 -1.23
N ASP A 249 5.54 -19.99 -2.01
CA ASP A 249 6.35 -19.35 -3.05
C ASP A 249 7.49 -18.51 -2.47
N PHE A 250 7.26 -17.76 -1.39
CA PHE A 250 8.35 -17.00 -0.74
C PHE A 250 9.37 -17.91 -0.07
N ASP A 251 8.94 -18.99 0.56
CA ASP A 251 9.85 -19.97 1.16
C ASP A 251 10.70 -20.68 0.07
N ALA A 252 10.09 -21.05 -1.04
CA ALA A 252 10.82 -21.60 -2.19
C ALA A 252 11.81 -20.59 -2.78
N ALA A 253 11.43 -19.31 -2.88
CA ALA A 253 12.31 -18.24 -3.35
C ALA A 253 13.52 -18.06 -2.42
N LEU A 254 13.31 -18.03 -1.09
CA LEU A 254 14.37 -17.91 -0.08
C LEU A 254 15.25 -19.15 0.03
N ALA A 255 14.73 -20.34 -0.28
CA ALA A 255 15.54 -21.55 -0.38
C ALA A 255 16.54 -21.48 -1.54
N ILE A 256 16.20 -20.79 -2.63
CA ILE A 256 17.07 -20.58 -3.79
C ILE A 256 18.03 -19.40 -3.55
N ASP A 257 17.49 -18.28 -3.10
CA ASP A 257 18.24 -17.06 -2.76
C ASP A 257 17.86 -16.53 -1.37
N PRO A 258 18.60 -16.88 -0.30
CA PRO A 258 18.32 -16.41 1.07
C PRO A 258 18.46 -14.89 1.26
N LYS A 259 19.05 -14.19 0.28
CA LYS A 259 19.23 -12.73 0.31
C LYS A 259 18.18 -11.97 -0.50
N LEU A 260 17.20 -12.65 -1.07
CA LEU A 260 16.19 -12.03 -1.90
C LEU A 260 15.28 -11.12 -1.06
N GLU A 261 15.53 -9.82 -1.15
CA GLU A 261 14.78 -8.76 -0.44
C GLU A 261 13.26 -8.88 -0.65
N THR A 262 12.84 -9.07 -1.92
CA THR A 262 11.42 -9.11 -2.28
C THR A 262 10.67 -10.26 -1.60
N ALA A 263 11.33 -11.40 -1.39
CA ALA A 263 10.73 -12.53 -0.68
C ALA A 263 10.65 -12.28 0.83
N TRP A 264 11.64 -11.63 1.44
CA TRP A 264 11.54 -11.19 2.84
C TRP A 264 10.44 -10.15 3.05
N CYS A 265 10.27 -9.19 2.11
CA CYS A 265 9.14 -8.27 2.13
C CYS A 265 7.80 -9.01 2.03
N GLY A 266 7.72 -10.05 1.19
CA GLY A 266 6.53 -10.90 1.09
C GLY A 266 6.21 -11.64 2.39
N LYS A 267 7.19 -12.21 3.07
CA LYS A 267 7.02 -12.83 4.40
C LYS A 267 6.55 -11.81 5.44
N ALA A 268 7.07 -10.58 5.40
CA ALA A 268 6.61 -9.50 6.27
C ALA A 268 5.14 -9.14 6.01
N GLN A 269 4.72 -9.07 4.74
CA GLN A 269 3.32 -8.84 4.38
C GLN A 269 2.40 -9.96 4.90
N ILE A 270 2.81 -11.24 4.78
CA ILE A 270 2.07 -12.37 5.37
C ILE A 270 1.91 -12.18 6.89
N GLY A 271 2.99 -11.85 7.61
CA GLY A 271 2.94 -11.59 9.05
C GLY A 271 1.97 -10.46 9.43
N ILE A 272 1.91 -9.39 8.61
CA ILE A 272 0.94 -8.28 8.81
C ILE A 272 -0.50 -8.76 8.59
N HIS A 273 -0.76 -9.59 7.57
CA HIS A 273 -2.11 -10.09 7.26
C HIS A 273 -2.58 -11.12 8.27
N SER A 274 -1.70 -12.00 8.74
CA SER A 274 -2.02 -13.02 9.76
C SER A 274 -2.05 -12.47 11.19
N GLY A 275 -1.69 -11.18 11.40
CA GLY A 275 -1.61 -10.57 12.72
C GLY A 275 -0.31 -10.90 13.49
N ASN A 276 0.61 -11.66 12.92
CA ASN A 276 1.90 -11.98 13.55
C ASN A 276 2.90 -10.84 13.34
N VAL A 277 2.73 -9.77 14.10
CA VAL A 277 3.52 -8.54 13.98
C VAL A 277 5.01 -8.78 14.27
N ALA A 278 5.35 -9.65 15.21
CA ALA A 278 6.74 -9.97 15.55
C ALA A 278 7.47 -10.61 14.36
N GLN A 279 6.84 -11.57 13.68
CA GLN A 279 7.38 -12.18 12.46
C GLN A 279 7.53 -11.15 11.33
N ALA A 280 6.55 -10.25 11.19
CA ALA A 280 6.58 -9.20 10.17
C ALA A 280 7.77 -8.24 10.38
N ILE A 281 8.03 -7.82 11.63
CA ILE A 281 9.19 -6.98 11.98
C ILE A 281 10.49 -7.71 11.64
N ALA A 282 10.64 -8.97 12.08
CA ALA A 282 11.85 -9.75 11.84
C ALA A 282 12.12 -9.90 10.32
N ALA A 283 11.11 -10.22 9.53
CA ALA A 283 11.23 -10.35 8.08
C ALA A 283 11.56 -8.99 7.39
N SER A 284 10.95 -7.89 7.84
CA SER A 284 11.25 -6.54 7.31
C SER A 284 12.70 -6.14 7.63
N MET A 285 13.20 -6.46 8.83
CA MET A 285 14.60 -6.20 9.18
C MET A 285 15.56 -7.02 8.32
N LYS A 286 15.23 -8.30 8.03
CA LYS A 286 15.99 -9.12 7.08
C LYS A 286 16.04 -8.52 5.68
N ALA A 287 14.94 -7.95 5.20
CA ALA A 287 14.92 -7.23 3.92
C ALA A 287 15.87 -6.01 3.97
N LEU A 288 15.84 -5.20 5.04
CA LEU A 288 16.71 -4.04 5.21
C LEU A 288 18.19 -4.38 5.39
N GLU A 289 18.54 -5.55 5.95
CA GLU A 289 19.92 -6.06 5.96
C GLU A 289 20.48 -6.24 4.54
N GLN A 290 19.60 -6.59 3.58
CA GLN A 290 19.99 -6.76 2.18
C GLN A 290 19.96 -5.45 1.39
N ASN A 291 19.00 -4.58 1.68
CA ASN A 291 18.86 -3.27 1.06
C ASN A 291 18.40 -2.22 2.08
N PRO A 292 19.33 -1.45 2.67
CA PRO A 292 19.01 -0.43 3.69
C PRO A 292 18.12 0.72 3.20
N GLU A 293 18.03 0.92 1.87
CA GLU A 293 17.20 1.94 1.21
C GLU A 293 15.93 1.35 0.58
N SER A 294 15.51 0.13 0.97
CA SER A 294 14.28 -0.47 0.50
C SER A 294 13.07 0.31 1.02
N GLU A 295 12.45 1.11 0.14
CA GLU A 295 11.23 1.83 0.47
C GLU A 295 10.08 0.88 0.87
N VAL A 296 10.05 -0.33 0.30
CA VAL A 296 9.05 -1.36 0.63
C VAL A 296 9.26 -1.88 2.05
N ALA A 297 10.49 -2.32 2.39
CA ALA A 297 10.79 -2.85 3.73
C ALA A 297 10.61 -1.79 4.83
N ILE A 298 11.01 -0.53 4.55
CA ILE A 298 10.79 0.60 5.43
C ILE A 298 9.28 0.82 5.67
N THR A 299 8.46 0.77 4.61
CA THR A 299 7.01 0.90 4.70
C THR A 299 6.37 -0.22 5.51
N LEU A 300 6.86 -1.46 5.36
CA LEU A 300 6.38 -2.61 6.12
C LEU A 300 6.67 -2.46 7.61
N LEU A 301 7.87 -1.97 7.98
CA LEU A 301 8.16 -1.65 9.38
C LEU A 301 7.23 -0.57 9.92
N GLY A 302 7.02 0.52 9.18
CA GLY A 302 6.03 1.54 9.56
C GLY A 302 4.64 0.94 9.78
N SER A 303 4.21 0.04 8.89
CA SER A 303 2.92 -0.66 9.02
C SER A 303 2.87 -1.57 10.26
N CYS A 304 3.99 -2.20 10.65
CA CYS A 304 4.08 -3.00 11.86
C CYS A 304 3.93 -2.15 13.12
N TYR A 305 4.62 -1.00 13.19
CA TYR A 305 4.49 -0.07 14.32
C TYR A 305 3.08 0.52 14.42
N ALA A 306 2.46 0.88 13.29
CA ALA A 306 1.06 1.30 13.28
C ALA A 306 0.11 0.23 13.85
N LYS A 307 0.34 -1.04 13.53
CA LYS A 307 -0.43 -2.18 14.10
C LYS A 307 -0.25 -2.35 15.60
N GLN A 308 0.88 -1.92 16.16
CA GLN A 308 1.13 -1.91 17.61
C GLN A 308 0.56 -0.66 18.31
N GLY A 309 0.03 0.32 17.55
CA GLY A 309 -0.46 1.60 18.05
C GLY A 309 0.62 2.68 18.19
N ASP A 310 1.88 2.37 17.85
CA ASP A 310 2.97 3.35 17.81
C ASP A 310 2.97 4.11 16.48
N ASN A 311 2.00 5.01 16.34
CA ASN A 311 1.79 5.77 15.11
C ASN A 311 2.86 6.85 14.89
N ALA A 312 3.50 7.35 15.94
CA ALA A 312 4.60 8.30 15.81
C ALA A 312 5.82 7.66 15.11
N THR A 313 6.24 6.48 15.57
CA THR A 313 7.31 5.71 14.93
C THR A 313 6.88 5.26 13.52
N ALA A 314 5.63 4.86 13.31
CA ALA A 314 5.11 4.49 11.99
C ALA A 314 5.25 5.64 10.99
N ILE A 315 4.85 6.87 11.36
CA ILE A 315 4.97 8.06 10.52
C ILE A 315 6.44 8.37 10.19
N ALA A 316 7.34 8.25 11.16
CA ALA A 316 8.79 8.45 10.91
C ALA A 316 9.33 7.47 9.86
N TYR A 317 8.90 6.20 9.86
CA TYR A 317 9.23 5.23 8.81
C TYR A 317 8.58 5.59 7.47
N PHE A 318 7.33 6.03 7.44
CA PHE A 318 6.67 6.47 6.22
C PHE A 318 7.37 7.71 5.63
N ASP A 319 7.78 8.67 6.45
CA ASP A 319 8.55 9.84 5.99
C ASP A 319 9.91 9.44 5.41
N ARG A 320 10.59 8.46 6.03
CA ARG A 320 11.82 7.89 5.47
C ARG A 320 11.59 7.22 4.11
N ALA A 321 10.52 6.48 3.94
CA ALA A 321 10.16 5.86 2.65
C ALA A 321 9.84 6.93 1.59
N LEU A 322 9.11 7.98 1.95
CA LEU A 322 8.76 9.10 1.07
C LEU A 322 9.98 9.98 0.72
N ALA A 323 11.00 10.03 1.56
CA ALA A 323 12.26 10.69 1.22
C ALA A 323 13.00 9.96 0.08
N ILE A 324 12.82 8.64 -0.04
CA ILE A 324 13.39 7.82 -1.14
C ILE A 324 12.49 7.89 -2.38
N LYS A 325 11.16 7.74 -2.21
CA LYS A 325 10.16 7.78 -3.28
C LYS A 325 9.02 8.73 -2.91
N PRO A 326 9.10 10.03 -3.29
CA PRO A 326 8.12 11.05 -2.88
C PRO A 326 6.69 10.83 -3.40
N ASP A 327 6.52 10.11 -4.51
CA ASP A 327 5.23 9.77 -5.13
C ASP A 327 4.77 8.34 -4.84
N TYR A 328 5.16 7.77 -3.71
CA TYR A 328 4.73 6.44 -3.31
C TYR A 328 3.31 6.50 -2.71
N GLU A 329 2.31 6.35 -3.57
CA GLU A 329 0.88 6.49 -3.24
C GLU A 329 0.46 5.70 -1.99
N GLU A 330 0.84 4.43 -1.91
CA GLU A 330 0.50 3.56 -0.78
C GLU A 330 1.02 4.13 0.55
N VAL A 331 2.24 4.67 0.55
CA VAL A 331 2.87 5.22 1.76
C VAL A 331 2.23 6.54 2.16
N ILE A 332 1.90 7.41 1.20
CA ILE A 332 1.18 8.66 1.49
C ILE A 332 -0.17 8.32 2.12
N THR A 333 -0.91 7.37 1.56
CA THR A 333 -2.20 6.90 2.09
C THR A 333 -2.05 6.31 3.51
N LYS A 334 -1.04 5.48 3.75
CA LYS A 334 -0.75 4.93 5.10
C LYS A 334 -0.40 6.02 6.11
N LYS A 335 0.38 7.02 5.70
CA LYS A 335 0.70 8.18 6.55
C LYS A 335 -0.54 8.99 6.89
N ILE A 336 -1.40 9.28 5.90
CA ILE A 336 -2.68 9.97 6.12
C ILE A 336 -3.53 9.21 7.15
N PHE A 337 -3.62 7.90 7.03
CA PHE A 337 -4.38 7.09 7.98
C PHE A 337 -3.73 7.05 9.38
N ALA A 338 -2.41 6.97 9.47
CA ALA A 338 -1.68 6.97 10.73
C ALA A 338 -1.83 8.30 11.49
N LEU A 339 -1.98 9.43 10.78
CA LEU A 339 -2.23 10.73 11.40
C LEU A 339 -3.53 10.77 12.21
N ASP A 340 -4.55 9.97 11.86
CA ASP A 340 -5.80 9.89 12.61
C ASP A 340 -5.62 9.42 14.07
N PHE A 341 -4.47 8.80 14.38
CA PHE A 341 -4.11 8.31 15.70
C PHE A 341 -3.11 9.21 16.45
N VAL A 342 -2.77 10.37 15.90
CA VAL A 342 -1.83 11.32 16.51
C VAL A 342 -2.62 12.44 17.17
N ALA A 343 -2.46 12.59 18.49
CA ALA A 343 -3.26 13.54 19.30
C ALA A 343 -3.04 15.00 18.89
N ASP A 344 -1.82 15.37 18.53
CA ASP A 344 -1.43 16.74 18.19
C ASP A 344 -1.69 17.10 16.72
N ALA A 345 -2.15 16.16 15.90
CA ALA A 345 -2.50 16.42 14.51
C ALA A 345 -3.88 17.08 14.43
N ASP A 346 -3.90 18.36 14.08
CA ASP A 346 -5.13 19.14 13.92
C ASP A 346 -5.71 19.04 12.49
N PHE A 347 -6.84 19.69 12.25
CA PHE A 347 -7.49 19.76 10.94
C PHE A 347 -6.53 20.26 9.84
N ALA A 348 -5.65 21.22 10.13
CA ALA A 348 -4.74 21.76 9.13
C ALA A 348 -3.68 20.74 8.70
N VAL A 349 -3.09 20.01 9.65
CA VAL A 349 -2.14 18.93 9.40
C VAL A 349 -2.79 17.81 8.56
N HIS A 350 -4.00 17.39 8.96
CA HIS A 350 -4.72 16.34 8.25
C HIS A 350 -5.07 16.74 6.81
N GLN A 351 -5.59 17.94 6.59
CA GLN A 351 -5.95 18.37 5.23
C GLN A 351 -4.73 18.71 4.38
N ALA A 352 -3.62 19.15 5.00
CA ALA A 352 -2.36 19.33 4.28
C ALA A 352 -1.79 17.98 3.76
N ALA A 353 -1.85 16.91 4.57
CA ALA A 353 -1.42 15.58 4.14
C ALA A 353 -2.27 15.05 2.97
N ARG A 354 -3.58 15.29 2.97
CA ARG A 354 -4.49 14.90 1.88
C ARG A 354 -4.24 15.70 0.61
N ARG A 355 -3.99 17.01 0.72
CA ARG A 355 -3.56 17.82 -0.42
C ARG A 355 -2.23 17.37 -1.00
N ALA A 356 -1.28 16.97 -0.14
CA ALA A 356 0.00 16.42 -0.59
C ALA A 356 -0.18 15.15 -1.44
N TRP A 357 -1.19 14.30 -1.14
CA TRP A 357 -1.55 13.18 -2.02
C TRP A 357 -2.02 13.67 -3.38
N TRP A 358 -2.89 14.69 -3.41
CA TRP A 358 -3.34 15.28 -4.66
C TRP A 358 -2.20 15.84 -5.49
N ASP A 359 -1.29 16.60 -4.86
CA ASP A 359 -0.16 17.24 -5.54
C ASP A 359 0.86 16.22 -6.06
N ALA A 360 1.09 15.14 -5.31
CA ALA A 360 2.03 14.09 -5.70
C ALA A 360 1.48 13.15 -6.78
N ILE A 361 0.19 12.81 -6.71
CA ILE A 361 -0.45 11.74 -7.49
C ILE A 361 -1.61 12.28 -8.33
N GLY A 362 -2.66 12.79 -7.69
CA GLY A 362 -3.95 13.04 -8.33
C GLY A 362 -3.91 14.06 -9.45
N CYS A 363 -3.16 15.17 -9.29
CA CYS A 363 -3.06 16.24 -10.27
C CYS A 363 -2.37 15.82 -11.58
N LYS A 364 -1.59 14.72 -11.55
CA LYS A 364 -0.90 14.17 -12.74
C LYS A 364 -1.82 13.27 -13.57
N ILE A 365 -2.97 12.87 -13.05
CA ILE A 365 -3.92 11.97 -13.70
C ILE A 365 -4.80 12.76 -14.66
N PRO A 366 -4.85 12.41 -15.96
CA PRO A 366 -5.71 13.08 -16.92
C PRO A 366 -7.20 12.90 -16.56
N GLN A 367 -7.92 14.02 -16.50
CA GLN A 367 -9.37 13.97 -16.29
C GLN A 367 -10.09 13.56 -17.57
N ARG A 368 -11.19 12.82 -17.39
CA ARG A 368 -12.07 12.41 -18.49
C ARG A 368 -12.88 13.60 -19.02
N LYS A 369 -13.06 13.66 -20.33
CA LYS A 369 -14.01 14.60 -20.94
C LYS A 369 -15.41 14.06 -20.70
N LEU A 370 -16.16 14.73 -19.84
CA LEU A 370 -17.56 14.41 -19.62
C LEU A 370 -18.36 14.83 -20.84
N GLN A 371 -19.13 13.90 -21.43
CA GLN A 371 -20.24 14.28 -22.27
C GLN A 371 -21.28 14.90 -21.36
N ARG A 372 -21.49 16.22 -21.47
CA ARG A 372 -22.45 16.92 -20.61
C ARG A 372 -23.84 16.36 -20.93
N PRO A 373 -24.51 15.68 -19.99
CA PRO A 373 -25.88 15.25 -20.19
C PRO A 373 -26.76 16.50 -20.33
N THR A 374 -27.84 16.39 -21.12
CA THR A 374 -28.83 17.44 -21.21
C THR A 374 -29.31 17.76 -19.78
N PRO A 375 -29.24 19.01 -19.32
CA PRO A 375 -29.58 19.36 -17.95
C PRO A 375 -31.09 19.24 -17.72
N VAL A 376 -31.51 18.12 -17.15
CA VAL A 376 -32.89 17.83 -16.74
C VAL A 376 -32.93 17.74 -15.21
N PRO A 377 -33.33 18.83 -14.51
CA PRO A 377 -33.22 18.91 -13.05
C PRO A 377 -33.98 17.82 -12.28
N ASP A 378 -35.12 17.37 -12.81
CA ASP A 378 -36.02 16.43 -12.12
C ASP A 378 -35.97 15.00 -12.68
N LYS A 379 -34.94 14.64 -13.47
CA LYS A 379 -34.77 13.27 -13.96
C LYS A 379 -34.54 12.27 -12.81
N ARG A 380 -34.71 10.98 -13.08
CA ARG A 380 -34.18 9.91 -12.23
C ARG A 380 -32.64 10.00 -12.22
N ILE A 381 -32.03 10.19 -11.06
CA ILE A 381 -30.59 10.38 -10.90
C ILE A 381 -29.90 9.01 -10.79
N VAL A 382 -28.85 8.80 -11.56
CA VAL A 382 -28.00 7.61 -11.46
C VAL A 382 -26.89 7.87 -10.43
N VAL A 383 -26.90 7.12 -9.32
CA VAL A 383 -25.92 7.23 -8.24
C VAL A 383 -25.01 6.01 -8.25
N GLY A 384 -23.72 6.22 -8.46
CA GLY A 384 -22.69 5.18 -8.39
C GLY A 384 -21.97 5.18 -7.06
N TYR A 385 -21.88 4.06 -6.38
CA TYR A 385 -21.12 3.88 -5.15
C TYR A 385 -19.86 3.04 -5.40
N VAL A 386 -18.70 3.54 -5.05
CA VAL A 386 -17.41 2.85 -5.20
C VAL A 386 -16.85 2.46 -3.85
N SER A 387 -16.56 1.18 -3.64
CA SER A 387 -15.95 0.71 -2.38
C SER A 387 -15.24 -0.63 -2.54
N SER A 388 -14.20 -0.83 -1.72
CA SER A 388 -13.61 -2.15 -1.44
C SER A 388 -14.31 -2.89 -0.29
N ASP A 389 -15.32 -2.28 0.34
CA ASP A 389 -15.90 -2.75 1.58
C ASP A 389 -17.36 -3.24 1.46
N PHE A 390 -17.83 -3.55 0.24
CA PHE A 390 -19.07 -4.30 0.02
C PHE A 390 -18.90 -5.78 0.42
N ARG A 391 -18.48 -5.98 1.67
CA ARG A 391 -18.18 -7.26 2.30
C ARG A 391 -18.37 -7.13 3.80
N ASN A 392 -18.11 -8.20 4.57
CA ASN A 392 -18.15 -8.13 6.04
C ASN A 392 -17.05 -7.17 6.57
N HIS A 393 -17.41 -5.91 6.65
CA HIS A 393 -16.56 -4.82 7.11
C HIS A 393 -17.40 -3.78 7.85
N SER A 394 -16.79 -3.08 8.82
CA SER A 394 -17.49 -2.06 9.61
C SER A 394 -18.08 -0.93 8.76
N ALA A 395 -17.41 -0.51 7.69
CA ALA A 395 -17.95 0.50 6.78
C ALA A 395 -19.26 0.08 6.11
N ALA A 396 -19.44 -1.22 5.80
CA ALA A 396 -20.68 -1.71 5.19
C ALA A 396 -21.90 -1.44 6.10
N VAL A 397 -21.73 -1.51 7.40
CA VAL A 397 -22.80 -1.23 8.37
C VAL A 397 -23.27 0.23 8.29
N THR A 398 -22.38 1.15 7.93
CA THR A 398 -22.71 2.60 7.88
C THR A 398 -23.38 3.04 6.59
N PHE A 399 -23.11 2.38 5.46
CA PHE A 399 -23.72 2.77 4.18
C PHE A 399 -24.84 1.82 3.70
N LYS A 400 -24.96 0.62 4.25
CA LYS A 400 -26.04 -0.32 3.89
C LYS A 400 -27.46 0.24 4.11
N PRO A 401 -27.76 1.05 5.17
CA PRO A 401 -29.06 1.69 5.31
C PRO A 401 -29.48 2.51 4.10
N MET A 402 -28.55 3.25 3.44
CA MET A 402 -28.85 4.01 2.23
C MET A 402 -29.17 3.08 1.06
N LEU A 403 -28.35 2.04 0.83
CA LEU A 403 -28.59 1.06 -0.23
C LEU A 403 -29.98 0.43 -0.12
N ARG A 404 -30.43 0.15 1.11
CA ARG A 404 -31.74 -0.46 1.40
C ARG A 404 -32.92 0.48 1.16
N ASN A 405 -32.77 1.76 1.51
CA ASN A 405 -33.89 2.68 1.66
C ASN A 405 -34.03 3.73 0.55
N HIS A 406 -33.18 3.72 -0.48
CA HIS A 406 -33.30 4.65 -1.61
C HIS A 406 -34.65 4.55 -2.31
N ASP A 407 -35.25 5.69 -2.66
CA ASP A 407 -36.42 5.76 -3.54
C ASP A 407 -36.04 5.41 -4.99
N ARG A 408 -36.29 4.17 -5.40
CA ARG A 408 -35.97 3.64 -6.72
C ARG A 408 -36.73 4.32 -7.87
N ARG A 409 -37.75 5.10 -7.58
CA ARG A 409 -38.44 5.91 -8.59
C ARG A 409 -37.65 7.16 -8.95
N ALA A 410 -36.97 7.73 -7.95
CA ALA A 410 -36.20 8.96 -8.09
C ALA A 410 -34.71 8.74 -8.34
N PHE A 411 -34.17 7.57 -7.93
CA PHE A 411 -32.77 7.24 -8.00
C PHE A 411 -32.55 5.84 -8.59
N GLU A 412 -31.53 5.71 -9.41
CA GLU A 412 -30.95 4.43 -9.86
C GLU A 412 -29.63 4.21 -9.16
N ILE A 413 -29.44 3.04 -8.54
CA ILE A 413 -28.29 2.77 -7.70
C ILE A 413 -27.40 1.70 -8.30
N ILE A 414 -26.14 2.07 -8.54
CA ILE A 414 -25.10 1.19 -9.06
C ILE A 414 -23.99 1.08 -8.02
N CYS A 415 -23.59 -0.14 -7.66
CA CYS A 415 -22.44 -0.39 -6.80
C CYS A 415 -21.27 -0.95 -7.60
N TYR A 416 -20.07 -0.38 -7.45
CA TYR A 416 -18.81 -0.84 -8.01
C TYR A 416 -17.95 -1.44 -6.88
N SER A 417 -17.95 -2.77 -6.80
CA SER A 417 -17.22 -3.51 -5.76
C SER A 417 -15.78 -3.74 -6.16
N CYS A 418 -14.85 -3.11 -5.45
CA CYS A 418 -13.41 -3.16 -5.75
C CYS A 418 -12.65 -4.24 -4.96
N SER A 419 -13.31 -5.02 -4.10
CA SER A 419 -12.71 -6.13 -3.36
C SER A 419 -12.75 -7.44 -4.13
N PRO A 420 -11.66 -8.22 -4.17
CA PRO A 420 -11.69 -9.59 -4.67
C PRO A 420 -12.42 -10.55 -3.69
N LEU A 421 -12.52 -10.18 -2.41
CA LEU A 421 -13.21 -10.98 -1.40
C LEU A 421 -14.73 -10.82 -1.54
N LYS A 422 -15.42 -11.94 -1.58
CA LYS A 422 -16.89 -12.02 -1.66
C LYS A 422 -17.41 -12.85 -0.49
N ASP A 423 -18.45 -12.37 0.16
CA ASP A 423 -19.08 -13.03 1.31
C ASP A 423 -20.61 -12.77 1.35
N ALA A 424 -21.26 -13.21 2.41
CA ALA A 424 -22.69 -13.03 2.57
C ALA A 424 -23.12 -11.55 2.55
N MET A 425 -22.31 -10.63 3.08
CA MET A 425 -22.57 -9.20 3.04
C MET A 425 -22.50 -8.67 1.61
N THR A 426 -21.57 -9.20 0.79
CA THR A 426 -21.48 -8.85 -0.64
C THR A 426 -22.78 -9.19 -1.36
N GLU A 427 -23.34 -10.37 -1.13
CA GLU A 427 -24.59 -10.80 -1.76
C GLU A 427 -25.81 -10.03 -1.21
N GLU A 428 -25.78 -9.69 0.09
CA GLU A 428 -26.80 -8.79 0.64
C GLU A 428 -26.75 -7.41 -0.05
N CYS A 429 -25.59 -6.76 -0.15
CA CYS A 429 -25.44 -5.48 -0.84
C CYS A 429 -25.90 -5.58 -2.30
N ARG A 430 -25.55 -6.67 -3.00
CA ARG A 430 -25.97 -6.93 -4.38
C ARG A 430 -27.51 -6.95 -4.51
N SER A 431 -28.19 -7.55 -3.54
CA SER A 431 -29.67 -7.65 -3.55
C SER A 431 -30.38 -6.32 -3.30
N LEU A 432 -29.66 -5.33 -2.78
CA LEU A 432 -30.20 -4.03 -2.37
C LEU A 432 -30.09 -2.94 -3.45
N VAL A 433 -29.54 -3.21 -4.64
CA VAL A 433 -29.23 -2.20 -5.64
C VAL A 433 -29.77 -2.57 -7.03
N ASP A 434 -29.89 -1.59 -7.94
CA ASP A 434 -30.37 -1.84 -9.31
C ASP A 434 -29.29 -2.57 -10.14
N CYS A 435 -28.01 -2.22 -9.94
CA CYS A 435 -26.89 -2.87 -10.61
C CYS A 435 -25.70 -3.02 -9.63
N PHE A 436 -25.05 -4.18 -9.68
CA PHE A 436 -23.86 -4.47 -8.90
C PHE A 436 -22.73 -4.96 -9.80
N VAL A 437 -21.70 -4.14 -9.94
CA VAL A 437 -20.55 -4.39 -10.82
C VAL A 437 -19.38 -4.92 -10.00
N ASP A 438 -18.83 -6.06 -10.40
CA ASP A 438 -17.54 -6.50 -9.87
C ASP A 438 -16.41 -5.75 -10.57
N ALA A 439 -15.84 -4.76 -9.87
CA ALA A 439 -14.75 -3.92 -10.35
C ALA A 439 -13.38 -4.37 -9.82
N SER A 440 -13.30 -5.53 -9.15
CA SER A 440 -12.06 -5.99 -8.50
C SER A 440 -10.92 -6.25 -9.49
N GLN A 441 -11.25 -6.59 -10.73
CA GLN A 441 -10.30 -6.87 -11.80
C GLN A 441 -10.14 -5.71 -12.79
N LEU A 442 -10.93 -4.65 -12.65
CA LEU A 442 -10.82 -3.49 -13.54
C LEU A 442 -9.66 -2.58 -13.09
N SER A 443 -8.85 -2.16 -14.05
CA SER A 443 -7.92 -1.06 -13.87
C SER A 443 -8.67 0.24 -13.55
N ASP A 444 -7.97 1.27 -13.11
CA ASP A 444 -8.60 2.56 -12.79
C ASP A 444 -9.16 3.25 -14.05
N ASP A 445 -8.52 3.06 -15.20
CA ASP A 445 -9.01 3.57 -16.49
C ASP A 445 -10.26 2.83 -16.94
N GLU A 446 -10.25 1.50 -16.89
CA GLU A 446 -11.44 0.67 -17.27
C GLU A 446 -12.62 0.94 -16.34
N LEU A 447 -12.37 1.14 -15.04
CA LEU A 447 -13.44 1.49 -14.11
C LEU A 447 -13.98 2.90 -14.37
N ALA A 448 -13.13 3.87 -14.67
CA ALA A 448 -13.58 5.22 -15.03
C ALA A 448 -14.40 5.21 -16.33
N ASP A 449 -13.98 4.46 -17.35
CA ASP A 449 -14.71 4.29 -18.60
C ASP A 449 -16.06 3.57 -18.39
N ARG A 450 -16.09 2.57 -17.50
CA ARG A 450 -17.31 1.88 -17.13
C ARG A 450 -18.31 2.82 -16.43
N ILE A 451 -17.87 3.61 -15.47
CA ILE A 451 -18.70 4.61 -14.77
C ILE A 451 -19.30 5.62 -15.75
N GLN A 452 -18.52 6.09 -16.73
CA GLN A 452 -19.03 6.98 -17.77
C GLN A 452 -20.07 6.29 -18.65
N SER A 453 -19.83 5.04 -19.07
CA SER A 453 -20.74 4.29 -19.94
C SER A 453 -22.06 3.94 -19.25
N ASP A 454 -22.03 3.74 -17.92
CA ASP A 454 -23.21 3.52 -17.10
C ASP A 454 -24.03 4.83 -16.87
N GLY A 455 -23.52 5.98 -17.32
CA GLY A 455 -24.24 7.26 -17.24
C GLY A 455 -24.38 7.80 -15.80
N VAL A 456 -23.42 7.53 -14.93
CA VAL A 456 -23.48 7.96 -13.53
C VAL A 456 -23.46 9.48 -13.43
N ASP A 457 -24.47 10.03 -12.75
CA ASP A 457 -24.62 11.45 -12.48
C ASP A 457 -23.86 11.91 -11.23
N ILE A 458 -23.97 11.10 -10.18
CA ILE A 458 -23.35 11.34 -8.88
C ILE A 458 -22.55 10.11 -8.51
N LEU A 459 -21.23 10.26 -8.37
CA LEU A 459 -20.31 9.21 -7.94
C LEU A 459 -19.91 9.43 -6.49
N VAL A 460 -20.07 8.40 -5.67
CA VAL A 460 -19.84 8.45 -4.22
C VAL A 460 -18.65 7.55 -3.87
N ASP A 461 -17.63 8.13 -3.29
CA ASP A 461 -16.53 7.42 -2.65
C ASP A 461 -16.93 6.98 -1.24
N LEU A 462 -16.77 5.68 -0.96
CA LEU A 462 -17.05 5.10 0.34
C LEU A 462 -15.79 4.63 1.07
N SER A 463 -14.62 5.01 0.59
CA SER A 463 -13.33 4.51 1.12
C SER A 463 -12.42 5.63 1.63
N GLY A 464 -12.46 6.82 1.03
CA GLY A 464 -11.48 7.88 1.32
C GLY A 464 -10.05 7.36 1.21
N HIS A 465 -9.17 7.76 2.12
CA HIS A 465 -7.79 7.27 2.19
C HIS A 465 -7.62 5.96 2.97
N SER A 466 -8.64 5.09 3.01
CA SER A 466 -8.48 3.75 3.59
C SER A 466 -7.89 2.75 2.59
N ALA A 467 -7.47 1.57 3.09
CA ALA A 467 -6.89 0.54 2.25
C ALA A 467 -7.87 0.04 1.18
N GLY A 468 -7.38 -0.10 -0.06
CA GLY A 468 -8.20 -0.55 -1.19
C GLY A 468 -9.06 0.53 -1.83
N ASN A 469 -8.85 1.81 -1.46
CA ASN A 469 -9.53 2.93 -2.11
C ASN A 469 -9.22 3.01 -3.62
N ARG A 470 -10.01 3.79 -4.33
CA ARG A 470 -9.88 4.05 -5.76
C ARG A 470 -9.90 5.56 -6.05
N LEU A 471 -9.25 6.38 -5.19
CA LEU A 471 -9.19 7.83 -5.35
C LEU A 471 -8.59 8.27 -6.70
N THR A 472 -7.73 7.46 -7.29
CA THR A 472 -7.22 7.64 -8.65
C THR A 472 -8.33 7.59 -9.72
N VAL A 473 -9.41 6.83 -9.50
CA VAL A 473 -10.60 6.87 -10.37
C VAL A 473 -11.32 8.21 -10.23
N PHE A 474 -11.48 8.70 -8.98
CA PHE A 474 -12.09 10.02 -8.72
C PHE A 474 -11.23 11.18 -9.25
N ALA A 475 -9.91 11.04 -9.25
CA ALA A 475 -9.01 12.03 -9.89
C ALA A 475 -9.25 12.15 -11.41
N ARG A 476 -9.71 11.07 -12.08
CA ARG A 476 -10.10 11.08 -13.49
C ARG A 476 -11.41 11.81 -13.77
N LYS A 477 -12.19 12.15 -12.74
CA LYS A 477 -13.50 12.82 -12.84
C LYS A 477 -14.47 12.12 -13.81
N PRO A 478 -14.81 10.82 -13.63
CA PRO A 478 -15.67 10.11 -14.56
C PRO A 478 -17.15 10.46 -14.47
N ALA A 479 -17.57 11.20 -13.43
CA ALA A 479 -18.95 11.64 -13.23
C ALA A 479 -19.06 13.16 -13.05
N PRO A 480 -20.18 13.81 -13.41
CA PRO A 480 -20.40 15.24 -13.24
C PRO A 480 -20.21 15.72 -11.79
N ILE A 481 -20.77 14.96 -10.85
CA ILE A 481 -20.71 15.27 -9.42
C ILE A 481 -20.03 14.11 -8.70
N GLN A 482 -19.05 14.43 -7.86
CA GLN A 482 -18.34 13.47 -7.04
C GLN A 482 -18.35 13.88 -5.58
N LEU A 483 -18.57 12.93 -4.69
CA LEU A 483 -18.54 13.18 -3.26
C LEU A 483 -17.95 11.99 -2.49
N THR A 484 -17.47 12.28 -1.26
CA THR A 484 -16.99 11.24 -0.33
C THR A 484 -17.87 11.19 0.92
N ALA A 485 -18.07 9.99 1.50
CA ALA A 485 -18.95 9.78 2.65
C ALA A 485 -18.67 8.43 3.37
N TRP A 486 -19.15 8.29 4.57
CA TRP A 486 -19.38 7.11 5.44
C TRP A 486 -18.20 6.16 5.70
N GLY A 487 -17.34 5.85 4.76
CA GLY A 487 -16.24 4.90 4.98
C GLY A 487 -15.10 5.51 5.79
N HIS A 488 -14.40 6.45 5.20
CA HIS A 488 -13.37 7.27 5.85
C HIS A 488 -13.64 8.75 5.50
N GLY A 489 -14.78 9.25 5.99
CA GLY A 489 -15.34 10.57 5.67
C GLY A 489 -14.59 11.73 6.34
N THR A 490 -13.27 11.81 6.19
CA THR A 490 -12.42 12.84 6.80
C THR A 490 -11.85 13.82 5.79
N GLY A 491 -12.41 13.83 4.56
CA GLY A 491 -11.94 14.57 3.39
C GLY A 491 -10.94 13.77 2.56
N THR A 492 -10.82 14.11 1.29
CA THR A 492 -9.91 13.44 0.35
C THR A 492 -8.75 14.31 -0.10
N GLY A 493 -8.93 15.64 -0.09
CA GLY A 493 -7.97 16.61 -0.60
C GLY A 493 -7.94 16.72 -2.14
N LEU A 494 -8.84 16.01 -2.85
CA LEU A 494 -8.92 16.02 -4.31
C LEU A 494 -9.69 17.26 -4.80
N SER A 495 -9.11 18.01 -5.73
CA SER A 495 -9.83 19.13 -6.39
C SER A 495 -10.97 18.66 -7.32
N THR A 496 -11.02 17.38 -7.65
CA THR A 496 -12.08 16.74 -8.43
C THR A 496 -13.25 16.26 -7.57
N MET A 497 -13.14 16.29 -6.25
CA MET A 497 -14.21 15.95 -5.31
C MET A 497 -15.02 17.20 -4.98
N ASP A 498 -16.32 17.18 -5.25
CA ASP A 498 -17.16 18.37 -5.10
C ASP A 498 -17.69 18.53 -3.68
N TYR A 499 -18.07 17.43 -3.03
CA TYR A 499 -18.72 17.47 -1.72
C TYR A 499 -18.18 16.42 -0.74
N LEU A 500 -18.30 16.72 0.55
CA LEU A 500 -18.15 15.78 1.65
C LEU A 500 -19.44 15.78 2.46
N PHE A 501 -20.06 14.62 2.67
CA PHE A 501 -21.11 14.45 3.67
C PHE A 501 -20.50 14.40 5.07
N ALA A 502 -20.91 15.34 5.91
CA ALA A 502 -20.42 15.48 7.29
C ALA A 502 -21.55 15.91 8.23
N ASP A 503 -21.20 16.47 9.37
CA ASP A 503 -22.10 17.17 10.29
C ASP A 503 -21.31 18.29 11.01
N PRO A 504 -22.01 19.22 11.71
CA PRO A 504 -21.35 20.36 12.36
C PRO A 504 -20.42 19.97 13.54
N VAL A 505 -20.56 18.78 14.10
CA VAL A 505 -19.67 18.27 15.16
C VAL A 505 -18.41 17.70 14.53
N LEU A 506 -18.56 16.87 13.50
CA LEU A 506 -17.43 16.25 12.78
C LEU A 506 -16.54 17.32 12.13
N VAL A 507 -17.15 18.24 11.38
CA VAL A 507 -16.44 19.34 10.70
C VAL A 507 -17.05 20.68 11.14
N PRO A 508 -16.50 21.28 12.21
CA PRO A 508 -16.94 22.59 12.69
C PRO A 508 -16.79 23.67 11.63
N GLN A 509 -17.64 24.69 11.67
CA GLN A 509 -17.63 25.79 10.70
C GLN A 509 -16.25 26.42 10.53
N ALA A 510 -15.49 26.56 11.62
CA ALA A 510 -14.15 27.14 11.62
C ALA A 510 -13.11 26.32 10.82
N ALA A 511 -13.32 25.00 10.68
CA ALA A 511 -12.38 24.11 9.96
C ALA A 511 -12.74 23.90 8.47
N ARG A 512 -13.95 24.27 8.02
CA ARG A 512 -14.46 23.96 6.67
C ARG A 512 -13.61 24.52 5.54
N HIS A 513 -12.99 25.67 5.74
CA HIS A 513 -12.13 26.33 4.75
C HIS A 513 -10.83 25.55 4.46
N LEU A 514 -10.48 24.55 5.28
CA LEU A 514 -9.31 23.69 5.11
C LEU A 514 -9.56 22.54 4.13
N PHE A 515 -10.82 22.17 3.89
CA PHE A 515 -11.21 21.06 3.04
C PHE A 515 -11.19 21.46 1.56
N ALA A 516 -10.88 20.53 0.69
CA ALA A 516 -10.99 20.71 -0.76
C ALA A 516 -12.47 20.64 -1.19
N GLU A 517 -13.25 19.84 -0.48
CA GLU A 517 -14.67 19.57 -0.72
C GLU A 517 -15.57 20.64 -0.08
N LYS A 518 -16.73 20.89 -0.67
CA LYS A 518 -17.82 21.61 -0.01
C LYS A 518 -18.51 20.69 1.00
N ILE A 519 -18.59 21.14 2.25
CA ILE A 519 -19.21 20.36 3.32
C ILE A 519 -20.74 20.48 3.22
N TYR A 520 -21.42 19.33 3.23
CA TYR A 520 -22.86 19.23 3.32
C TYR A 520 -23.26 18.51 4.60
N ASP A 521 -24.05 19.18 5.45
CA ASP A 521 -24.41 18.67 6.76
C ASP A 521 -25.58 17.67 6.67
N LEU A 522 -25.35 16.47 7.18
CA LEU A 522 -26.35 15.46 7.50
C LEU A 522 -26.68 15.48 8.99
N PRO A 523 -27.73 14.79 9.46
CA PRO A 523 -28.05 14.69 10.89
C PRO A 523 -26.90 14.12 11.74
N CYS A 524 -26.08 13.28 11.15
CA CYS A 524 -24.82 12.77 11.66
C CYS A 524 -23.98 12.30 10.46
N ALA A 525 -22.70 12.44 10.52
CA ALA A 525 -21.79 12.02 9.42
C ALA A 525 -21.89 10.53 9.08
N ILE A 526 -22.20 9.70 10.04
CA ILE A 526 -22.45 8.27 9.85
C ILE A 526 -23.73 7.81 10.52
N THR A 527 -24.43 6.90 9.87
CA THR A 527 -25.63 6.23 10.41
C THR A 527 -25.34 4.76 10.73
N THR A 528 -26.34 4.03 11.14
CA THR A 528 -26.26 2.61 11.49
C THR A 528 -27.52 1.85 11.07
N GLU A 529 -27.40 0.53 10.89
CA GLU A 529 -28.59 -0.32 10.83
C GLU A 529 -29.19 -0.51 12.23
N ALA A 530 -30.51 -0.53 12.30
CA ALA A 530 -31.20 -0.92 13.52
C ALA A 530 -30.83 -2.37 13.87
N LEU A 531 -30.53 -2.63 15.13
CA LEU A 531 -30.34 -3.97 15.65
C LEU A 531 -31.72 -4.57 15.97
N PRO A 532 -32.16 -5.63 15.27
CA PRO A 532 -33.48 -6.19 15.53
C PRO A 532 -33.52 -6.88 16.90
N ASP A 533 -34.67 -6.77 17.59
CA ASP A 533 -35.08 -7.57 18.75
C ASP A 533 -34.18 -7.56 20.00
N LEU A 534 -33.36 -6.52 20.18
CA LEU A 534 -32.58 -6.35 21.40
C LEU A 534 -33.46 -5.77 22.52
N GLN A 535 -33.80 -6.62 23.50
CA GLN A 535 -34.33 -6.12 24.76
C GLN A 535 -33.21 -5.54 25.62
N PRO A 536 -33.34 -4.33 26.18
CA PRO A 536 -32.34 -3.78 27.08
C PRO A 536 -32.10 -4.75 28.26
N ALA A 537 -30.87 -5.19 28.42
CA ALA A 537 -30.50 -6.03 29.56
C ALA A 537 -30.54 -5.21 30.86
N ALA A 538 -30.85 -5.85 32.00
CA ALA A 538 -30.76 -5.20 33.30
C ALA A 538 -29.35 -4.59 33.53
N LEU A 539 -29.28 -3.48 34.27
CA LEU A 539 -28.02 -2.77 34.50
C LEU A 539 -27.01 -3.67 35.23
N PRO A 540 -25.85 -4.02 34.65
CA PRO A 540 -24.93 -5.03 35.17
C PRO A 540 -24.39 -4.71 36.55
N MET A 541 -24.12 -3.47 36.90
CA MET A 541 -23.58 -3.08 38.19
C MET A 541 -24.49 -3.43 39.37
N ILE A 542 -25.80 -3.50 39.17
CA ILE A 542 -26.74 -3.89 40.21
C ILE A 542 -26.52 -5.36 40.58
N ARG A 543 -26.29 -6.21 39.60
CA ARG A 543 -26.01 -7.65 39.80
C ARG A 543 -24.58 -7.90 40.27
N ASN A 544 -23.62 -7.19 39.70
CA ASN A 544 -22.20 -7.42 39.90
C ASN A 544 -21.66 -6.75 41.19
N GLY A 545 -22.39 -5.76 41.75
CA GLY A 545 -21.93 -4.95 42.88
C GLY A 545 -20.81 -3.95 42.57
N HIS A 546 -20.45 -3.82 41.33
CA HIS A 546 -19.41 -2.87 40.85
C HIS A 546 -19.68 -2.42 39.40
N VAL A 547 -19.14 -1.27 39.04
CA VAL A 547 -19.24 -0.74 37.68
C VAL A 547 -18.33 -1.52 36.73
N THR A 548 -18.87 -1.86 35.56
CA THR A 548 -18.14 -2.46 34.46
C THR A 548 -18.05 -1.47 33.30
N PHE A 549 -16.85 -1.02 32.98
CA PHE A 549 -16.57 -0.22 31.79
C PHE A 549 -16.27 -1.15 30.60
N GLY A 550 -16.66 -0.73 29.39
CA GLY A 550 -16.46 -1.51 28.17
C GLY A 550 -15.67 -0.77 27.09
N VAL A 551 -14.81 -1.50 26.37
CA VAL A 551 -14.04 -1.03 25.22
C VAL A 551 -14.23 -2.01 24.08
N PHE A 552 -14.76 -1.55 22.93
CA PHE A 552 -15.14 -2.38 21.78
C PHE A 552 -14.47 -1.90 20.47
N ASN A 553 -13.34 -1.23 20.61
CA ASN A 553 -12.60 -0.63 19.50
C ASN A 553 -11.36 -1.48 19.15
N ARG A 554 -10.79 -1.22 17.96
CA ARG A 554 -9.54 -1.90 17.54
C ARG A 554 -8.39 -1.53 18.47
N ILE A 555 -7.43 -2.45 18.58
CA ILE A 555 -6.28 -2.30 19.48
C ILE A 555 -5.38 -1.14 19.10
N ASP A 556 -5.26 -0.81 17.81
CA ASP A 556 -4.48 0.31 17.28
C ASP A 556 -5.00 1.70 17.70
N LYS A 557 -6.23 1.79 18.23
CA LYS A 557 -6.81 2.98 18.85
C LYS A 557 -6.42 3.18 20.32
N LEU A 558 -5.81 2.17 20.93
CA LEU A 558 -5.48 2.17 22.37
C LEU A 558 -4.07 2.66 22.62
N SER A 559 -3.86 3.98 22.50
CA SER A 559 -2.58 4.62 22.85
C SER A 559 -2.29 4.57 24.36
N ASP A 560 -1.06 4.85 24.76
CA ASP A 560 -0.70 4.94 26.19
C ASP A 560 -1.44 6.08 26.89
N ASP A 561 -1.69 7.19 26.20
CA ASP A 561 -2.46 8.32 26.74
C ASP A 561 -3.88 7.90 27.09
N VAL A 562 -4.55 7.16 26.20
CA VAL A 562 -5.89 6.62 26.44
C VAL A 562 -5.90 5.70 27.65
N LEU A 563 -4.93 4.78 27.74
CA LEU A 563 -4.84 3.83 28.84
C LEU A 563 -4.52 4.55 30.19
N ALA A 564 -3.73 5.62 30.14
CA ALA A 564 -3.45 6.43 31.32
C ALA A 564 -4.75 7.10 31.86
N VAL A 565 -5.56 7.68 30.98
CA VAL A 565 -6.85 8.30 31.35
C VAL A 565 -7.83 7.25 31.91
N TRP A 566 -7.97 6.11 31.25
CA TRP A 566 -8.83 5.02 31.72
C TRP A 566 -8.33 4.40 33.01
N SER A 567 -7.02 4.31 33.23
CA SER A 567 -6.45 3.85 34.49
C SER A 567 -6.75 4.82 35.64
N LYS A 568 -6.64 6.14 35.41
CA LYS A 568 -7.06 7.16 36.39
C LYS A 568 -8.55 7.03 36.73
N LEU A 569 -9.41 6.77 35.73
CA LEU A 569 -10.83 6.52 35.94
C LEU A 569 -11.06 5.29 36.83
N LEU A 570 -10.42 4.17 36.49
CA LEU A 570 -10.53 2.92 37.30
C LEU A 570 -10.04 3.11 38.73
N GLN A 571 -9.01 3.91 38.96
CA GLN A 571 -8.53 4.25 40.32
C GLN A 571 -9.54 5.08 41.10
N GLN A 572 -10.26 6.00 40.42
CA GLN A 572 -11.26 6.89 41.06
C GLN A 572 -12.62 6.21 41.29
N VAL A 573 -12.93 5.12 40.55
CA VAL A 573 -14.17 4.34 40.73
C VAL A 573 -13.78 2.99 41.38
N ALA A 574 -13.87 2.98 42.71
CA ALA A 574 -13.43 1.80 43.50
C ALA A 574 -14.17 0.52 43.09
N GLY A 575 -13.40 -0.58 42.96
CA GLY A 575 -13.92 -1.89 42.60
C GLY A 575 -14.38 -2.04 41.14
N SER A 576 -14.35 -0.97 40.32
CA SER A 576 -14.74 -1.07 38.91
C SER A 576 -13.82 -1.97 38.10
N THR A 577 -14.36 -2.57 37.04
CA THR A 577 -13.64 -3.43 36.10
C THR A 577 -13.71 -2.85 34.69
N ILE A 578 -12.77 -3.26 33.81
CA ILE A 578 -12.79 -2.94 32.40
C ILE A 578 -12.83 -4.21 31.55
N VAL A 579 -13.72 -4.25 30.56
CA VAL A 579 -13.83 -5.31 29.55
C VAL A 579 -13.34 -4.77 28.22
N ALA A 580 -12.23 -5.27 27.70
CA ALA A 580 -11.74 -5.00 26.35
C ALA A 580 -12.13 -6.16 25.43
N LYS A 581 -13.09 -5.94 24.52
CA LYS A 581 -13.59 -6.94 23.56
C LYS A 581 -13.10 -6.58 22.17
N ILE A 582 -11.97 -7.16 21.78
CA ILE A 582 -11.21 -6.79 20.57
C ILE A 582 -10.75 -8.07 19.88
N ALA A 583 -11.08 -8.27 18.60
CA ALA A 583 -10.75 -9.49 17.87
C ALA A 583 -9.24 -9.84 17.90
N ALA A 584 -8.37 -8.84 17.82
CA ALA A 584 -6.92 -9.04 17.89
C ALA A 584 -6.41 -9.62 19.23
N LEU A 585 -7.23 -9.62 20.29
CA LEU A 585 -6.85 -10.18 21.60
C LEU A 585 -6.96 -11.72 21.65
N ASP A 586 -7.30 -12.38 20.54
CA ASP A 586 -7.08 -13.82 20.38
C ASP A 586 -5.56 -14.14 20.36
N ASP A 587 -4.74 -13.20 19.88
CA ASP A 587 -3.29 -13.30 20.01
C ASP A 587 -2.85 -13.06 21.46
N PRO A 588 -2.21 -14.06 22.12
CA PRO A 588 -1.71 -13.93 23.49
C PRO A 588 -0.72 -12.77 23.66
N PHE A 589 0.14 -12.51 22.68
CA PHE A 589 1.13 -11.44 22.74
C PHE A 589 0.45 -10.05 22.86
N LEU A 590 -0.56 -9.78 22.02
CA LEU A 590 -1.31 -8.52 22.07
C LEU A 590 -2.16 -8.40 23.34
N ARG A 591 -2.77 -9.50 23.77
CA ARG A 591 -3.57 -9.56 24.99
C ARG A 591 -2.73 -9.28 26.24
N ASP A 592 -1.62 -10.01 26.40
CA ASP A 592 -0.75 -9.87 27.55
C ASP A 592 -0.05 -8.51 27.55
N GLY A 593 0.27 -7.99 26.35
CA GLY A 593 0.77 -6.64 26.17
C GLY A 593 -0.21 -5.56 26.64
N LEU A 594 -1.50 -5.67 26.30
CA LEU A 594 -2.53 -4.73 26.76
C LEU A 594 -2.70 -4.79 28.29
N ILE A 595 -2.77 -5.99 28.85
CA ILE A 595 -2.86 -6.19 30.31
C ILE A 595 -1.63 -5.57 31.00
N GLY A 596 -0.44 -5.83 30.49
CA GLY A 596 0.82 -5.29 31.02
C GLY A 596 0.86 -3.76 31.05
N ARG A 597 0.31 -3.11 30.01
CA ARG A 597 0.20 -1.63 29.95
C ARG A 597 -0.72 -1.08 31.05
N PHE A 598 -1.89 -1.69 31.29
CA PHE A 598 -2.76 -1.30 32.41
C PHE A 598 -2.09 -1.54 33.78
N VAL A 599 -1.40 -2.67 33.94
CA VAL A 599 -0.67 -3.00 35.17
C VAL A 599 0.45 -1.98 35.43
N ALA A 600 1.14 -1.51 34.39
CA ALA A 600 2.14 -0.44 34.50
C ALA A 600 1.53 0.88 34.98
N HIS A 601 0.25 1.14 34.70
CA HIS A 601 -0.52 2.26 35.25
C HIS A 601 -1.16 1.97 36.64
N GLY A 602 -0.78 0.87 37.31
CA GLY A 602 -1.21 0.54 38.66
C GLY A 602 -2.59 -0.11 38.77
N ILE A 603 -3.13 -0.67 37.68
CA ILE A 603 -4.38 -1.41 37.70
C ILE A 603 -4.11 -2.90 37.92
N SER A 604 -4.76 -3.48 38.92
CA SER A 604 -4.67 -4.91 39.21
C SER A 604 -5.25 -5.75 38.07
N GLN A 605 -4.57 -6.85 37.72
CA GLN A 605 -4.92 -7.69 36.58
C GLN A 605 -6.34 -8.29 36.65
N ASP A 606 -6.84 -8.60 37.85
CA ASP A 606 -8.19 -9.13 38.09
C ASP A 606 -9.31 -8.13 37.73
N ARG A 607 -8.95 -6.84 37.58
CA ARG A 607 -9.88 -5.80 37.13
C ARG A 607 -9.93 -5.62 35.60
N ILE A 608 -9.12 -6.37 34.86
CA ILE A 608 -8.97 -6.25 33.40
C ILE A 608 -9.42 -7.55 32.76
N ARG A 609 -10.47 -7.51 31.96
CA ARG A 609 -10.96 -8.66 31.22
C ARG A 609 -10.78 -8.44 29.71
N CYS A 610 -9.89 -9.20 29.11
CA CYS A 610 -9.63 -9.19 27.67
C CYS A 610 -10.38 -10.35 26.98
N LEU A 611 -11.09 -10.04 25.91
CA LEU A 611 -11.89 -10.99 25.11
C LEU A 611 -11.55 -10.82 23.62
N GLY A 612 -11.38 -11.94 22.94
CA GLY A 612 -11.10 -12.03 21.50
C GLY A 612 -12.36 -12.00 20.61
N ALA A 613 -12.26 -12.51 19.37
CA ALA A 613 -13.37 -12.59 18.43
C ALA A 613 -14.48 -13.53 18.90
N THR A 614 -15.73 -13.18 18.62
CA THR A 614 -16.89 -14.06 18.79
C THR A 614 -17.91 -13.76 17.69
N PRO A 615 -18.85 -14.68 17.41
CA PRO A 615 -20.00 -14.39 16.56
C PRO A 615 -20.76 -13.14 17.02
N ARG A 616 -21.41 -12.46 16.07
CA ARG A 616 -22.08 -11.17 16.33
C ARG A 616 -23.10 -11.20 17.49
N PRO A 617 -23.97 -12.23 17.65
CA PRO A 617 -24.89 -12.26 18.80
C PRO A 617 -24.18 -12.28 20.14
N GLU A 618 -23.09 -13.04 20.27
CA GLU A 618 -22.28 -13.10 21.49
C GLU A 618 -21.52 -11.79 21.72
N HIS A 619 -21.04 -11.14 20.66
CA HIS A 619 -20.41 -9.83 20.74
C HIS A 619 -21.39 -8.80 21.35
N LEU A 620 -22.60 -8.73 20.82
CA LEU A 620 -23.64 -7.83 21.33
C LEU A 620 -24.05 -8.17 22.78
N ALA A 621 -24.08 -9.45 23.14
CA ALA A 621 -24.36 -9.87 24.52
C ALA A 621 -23.25 -9.41 25.50
N VAL A 622 -21.96 -9.46 25.10
CA VAL A 622 -20.87 -8.91 25.92
C VAL A 622 -21.02 -7.40 26.06
N LEU A 623 -21.32 -6.70 24.97
CA LEU A 623 -21.51 -5.26 24.94
C LEU A 623 -22.71 -4.86 25.84
N ALA A 624 -23.82 -5.58 25.81
CA ALA A 624 -24.96 -5.38 26.68
C ALA A 624 -24.65 -5.63 28.18
N ASN A 625 -23.55 -6.30 28.52
CA ASN A 625 -23.11 -6.62 29.88
C ASN A 625 -22.07 -5.63 30.45
N VAL A 626 -21.95 -4.42 29.89
CA VAL A 626 -21.19 -3.31 30.47
C VAL A 626 -22.15 -2.20 30.89
N ASP A 627 -21.75 -1.35 31.82
CA ASP A 627 -22.56 -0.25 32.33
C ASP A 627 -22.36 1.01 31.53
N ILE A 628 -21.11 1.32 31.16
CA ILE A 628 -20.69 2.49 30.41
C ILE A 628 -19.61 2.06 29.41
N SER A 629 -19.76 2.43 28.15
CA SER A 629 -18.73 2.30 27.12
C SER A 629 -17.75 3.47 27.16
N LEU A 630 -16.47 3.18 26.98
CA LEU A 630 -15.39 4.13 26.90
C LEU A 630 -14.92 4.25 25.45
N ASP A 631 -15.09 5.44 24.86
CA ASP A 631 -14.64 5.72 23.52
C ASP A 631 -13.16 6.14 23.50
N PRO A 632 -12.30 5.53 22.67
CA PRO A 632 -10.90 5.90 22.59
C PRO A 632 -10.70 7.24 21.87
N PHE A 633 -9.51 7.83 22.08
CA PHE A 633 -9.07 9.05 21.42
C PHE A 633 -7.56 8.97 21.10
N PRO A 634 -7.02 9.71 20.13
CA PRO A 634 -7.74 10.72 19.32
C PRO A 634 -8.70 10.11 18.30
N GLN A 635 -8.50 8.90 17.79
CA GLN A 635 -9.43 8.29 16.85
C GLN A 635 -10.62 7.62 17.57
N ASN A 636 -11.77 8.24 17.47
CA ASN A 636 -13.00 7.76 18.10
C ASN A 636 -13.58 6.48 17.49
N GLY A 637 -14.53 5.87 18.19
CA GLY A 637 -15.41 4.84 17.68
C GLY A 637 -16.42 5.39 16.66
N GLY A 638 -16.86 4.53 15.76
CA GLY A 638 -17.96 4.80 14.83
C GLY A 638 -19.07 3.77 15.04
N VAL A 639 -18.95 2.61 14.35
CA VAL A 639 -19.93 1.52 14.47
C VAL A 639 -20.04 1.02 15.92
N SER A 640 -18.95 0.83 16.63
CA SER A 640 -18.94 0.39 18.03
C SER A 640 -19.68 1.36 18.96
N THR A 641 -19.62 2.66 18.68
CA THR A 641 -20.34 3.69 19.42
C THR A 641 -21.85 3.56 19.18
N TRP A 642 -22.27 3.41 17.91
CA TRP A 642 -23.67 3.13 17.58
C TRP A 642 -24.18 1.85 18.21
N GLU A 643 -23.42 0.75 18.12
CA GLU A 643 -23.80 -0.54 18.71
C GLU A 643 -23.97 -0.45 20.23
N SER A 644 -23.07 0.26 20.92
CA SER A 644 -23.18 0.50 22.35
C SER A 644 -24.51 1.21 22.69
N LEU A 645 -24.80 2.29 22.00
CA LEU A 645 -26.02 3.07 22.21
C LEU A 645 -27.28 2.29 21.87
N GLN A 646 -27.26 1.48 20.80
CA GLN A 646 -28.41 0.66 20.38
C GLN A 646 -28.73 -0.48 21.36
N VAL A 647 -27.75 -1.02 22.07
CA VAL A 647 -27.99 -1.98 23.17
C VAL A 647 -28.32 -1.31 24.51
N GLY A 648 -28.45 0.02 24.53
CA GLY A 648 -28.76 0.81 25.71
C GLY A 648 -27.56 1.18 26.57
N VAL A 649 -26.34 1.04 26.10
CA VAL A 649 -25.12 1.38 26.83
C VAL A 649 -24.64 2.76 26.44
N PRO A 650 -24.65 3.75 27.35
CA PRO A 650 -24.16 5.10 27.05
C PRO A 650 -22.65 5.10 26.87
N VAL A 651 -22.17 6.06 26.06
CA VAL A 651 -20.77 6.16 25.68
C VAL A 651 -20.19 7.49 26.12
N VAL A 652 -19.10 7.47 26.87
CA VAL A 652 -18.32 8.68 27.16
C VAL A 652 -17.31 8.88 26.03
N THR A 653 -17.26 10.08 25.46
CA THR A 653 -16.38 10.41 24.35
C THR A 653 -15.72 11.77 24.52
N LYS A 654 -14.49 11.92 23.95
CA LYS A 654 -13.74 13.17 23.91
C LYS A 654 -13.62 13.69 22.49
N LEU A 655 -13.97 14.96 22.27
CA LEU A 655 -13.72 15.66 21.02
C LEU A 655 -12.26 16.09 20.92
N GLY A 656 -11.65 15.86 19.78
CA GLY A 656 -10.33 16.38 19.47
C GLY A 656 -10.34 17.43 18.35
N ASN A 657 -9.16 17.67 17.76
CA ASN A 657 -8.92 18.72 16.79
C ASN A 657 -8.85 18.21 15.34
N SER A 658 -9.36 17.00 15.04
CA SER A 658 -9.45 16.45 13.71
C SER A 658 -10.81 15.78 13.48
N ALA A 659 -11.19 15.54 12.21
CA ALA A 659 -12.45 14.85 11.92
C ALA A 659 -12.49 13.46 12.56
N ALA A 660 -11.39 12.69 12.49
CA ALA A 660 -11.30 11.34 13.06
C ALA A 660 -11.50 11.32 14.59
N SER A 661 -11.15 12.41 15.27
CA SER A 661 -11.27 12.55 16.73
C SER A 661 -12.61 13.14 17.18
N ARG A 662 -13.60 13.22 16.30
CA ARG A 662 -14.91 13.82 16.57
C ARG A 662 -16.10 12.94 16.19
N VAL A 663 -15.83 11.81 15.54
CA VAL A 663 -16.88 10.87 15.08
C VAL A 663 -17.73 10.35 16.23
N GLY A 664 -17.12 9.91 17.34
CA GLY A 664 -17.83 9.44 18.51
C GLY A 664 -18.72 10.53 19.13
N GLY A 665 -18.18 11.74 19.24
CA GLY A 665 -18.93 12.89 19.74
C GLY A 665 -20.11 13.28 18.85
N ALA A 666 -19.96 13.20 17.52
CA ALA A 666 -21.05 13.42 16.58
C ALA A 666 -22.20 12.43 16.79
N ILE A 667 -21.86 11.14 16.96
CA ILE A 667 -22.83 10.06 17.22
C ILE A 667 -23.53 10.26 18.56
N VAL A 668 -22.79 10.50 19.63
CA VAL A 668 -23.32 10.63 20.99
C VAL A 668 -24.26 11.84 21.08
N LYS A 669 -23.90 12.98 20.45
CA LYS A 669 -24.78 14.15 20.35
C LYS A 669 -26.02 13.87 19.50
N ALA A 670 -25.87 13.19 18.37
CA ALA A 670 -26.99 12.80 17.52
C ALA A 670 -27.98 11.85 18.22
N ALA A 671 -27.53 11.12 19.25
CA ALA A 671 -28.34 10.30 20.14
C ALA A 671 -28.97 11.10 21.29
N GLY A 672 -28.77 12.44 21.37
CA GLY A 672 -29.30 13.30 22.43
C GLY A 672 -28.55 13.25 23.75
N LEU A 673 -27.29 12.84 23.73
CA LEU A 673 -26.43 12.64 24.91
C LEU A 673 -25.32 13.70 25.00
N ASP A 674 -25.68 15.00 24.87
CA ASP A 674 -24.68 16.08 24.89
C ASP A 674 -23.82 16.10 26.16
N ASP A 675 -24.39 15.76 27.32
CA ASP A 675 -23.71 15.70 28.61
C ASP A 675 -22.65 14.56 28.71
N TRP A 676 -22.56 13.67 27.72
CA TRP A 676 -21.62 12.56 27.66
C TRP A 676 -20.40 12.89 26.77
N VAL A 677 -20.32 14.11 26.29
CA VAL A 677 -19.27 14.60 25.39
C VAL A 677 -18.46 15.69 26.08
N THR A 678 -17.14 15.61 25.99
CA THR A 678 -16.20 16.60 26.53
C THR A 678 -15.08 16.87 25.53
N ASP A 679 -14.22 17.84 25.78
CA ASP A 679 -13.03 18.19 25.00
C ASP A 679 -11.70 17.99 25.76
N ASP A 680 -11.77 17.55 27.04
CA ASP A 680 -10.58 17.29 27.86
C ASP A 680 -10.65 15.96 28.65
N ASP A 681 -9.50 15.55 29.19
CA ASP A 681 -9.33 14.28 29.89
C ASP A 681 -9.99 14.30 31.29
N ASP A 682 -9.96 15.43 31.98
CA ASP A 682 -10.56 15.55 33.32
C ASP A 682 -12.09 15.52 33.21
N GLY A 683 -12.66 16.19 32.21
CA GLY A 683 -14.07 16.10 31.86
C GLY A 683 -14.51 14.68 31.51
N TYR A 684 -13.68 13.94 30.76
CA TYR A 684 -13.95 12.53 30.42
C TYR A 684 -14.08 11.66 31.68
N ILE A 685 -13.10 11.79 32.59
CA ILE A 685 -13.11 11.07 33.87
C ILE A 685 -14.31 11.53 34.73
N ALA A 686 -14.58 12.84 34.79
CA ALA A 686 -15.66 13.40 35.60
C ALA A 686 -17.03 12.91 35.14
N ILE A 687 -17.29 12.86 33.84
CA ILE A 687 -18.53 12.33 33.25
C ILE A 687 -18.70 10.86 33.61
N ALA A 688 -17.70 10.02 33.30
CA ALA A 688 -17.77 8.58 33.59
C ALA A 688 -18.01 8.30 35.08
N ARG A 689 -17.30 9.01 35.97
CA ARG A 689 -17.45 8.88 37.43
C ARG A 689 -18.81 9.36 37.93
N LYS A 690 -19.30 10.51 37.42
CA LYS A 690 -20.62 11.06 37.75
C LYS A 690 -21.71 10.02 37.50
N TYR A 691 -21.77 9.50 36.28
CA TYR A 691 -22.83 8.55 35.92
C TYR A 691 -22.64 7.16 36.52
N ALA A 692 -21.41 6.71 36.77
CA ALA A 692 -21.13 5.49 37.52
C ALA A 692 -21.70 5.52 38.95
N SER A 693 -21.92 6.71 39.54
CA SER A 693 -22.55 6.89 40.85
C SER A 693 -24.08 7.06 40.81
N MET A 694 -24.69 6.98 39.62
CA MET A 694 -26.12 7.23 39.41
C MET A 694 -26.85 6.02 38.78
N PRO A 695 -26.95 4.87 39.47
CA PRO A 695 -27.47 3.64 38.86
C PRO A 695 -28.90 3.78 38.32
N SER A 696 -29.78 4.46 39.06
CA SER A 696 -31.18 4.67 38.58
C SER A 696 -31.26 5.52 37.30
N HIS A 697 -30.32 6.45 37.11
CA HIS A 697 -30.22 7.24 35.86
C HIS A 697 -29.73 6.37 34.71
N LEU A 698 -28.69 5.55 34.95
CA LEU A 698 -28.17 4.62 33.94
C LEU A 698 -29.23 3.58 33.54
N GLU A 699 -30.02 3.09 34.47
CA GLU A 699 -31.11 2.13 34.21
C GLU A 699 -32.20 2.78 33.33
N ALA A 700 -32.64 3.99 33.67
CA ALA A 700 -33.62 4.74 32.86
C ALA A 700 -33.10 5.04 31.45
N LEU A 701 -31.85 5.48 31.35
CA LEU A 701 -31.19 5.77 30.07
C LEU A 701 -31.07 4.51 29.22
N ARG A 702 -30.64 3.40 29.82
CA ARG A 702 -30.51 2.10 29.17
C ARG A 702 -31.84 1.62 28.57
N ALA A 703 -32.94 1.82 29.28
CA ALA A 703 -34.27 1.44 28.80
C ALA A 703 -34.76 2.32 27.64
N SER A 704 -34.39 3.61 27.59
CA SER A 704 -34.89 4.56 26.61
C SER A 704 -34.05 4.70 25.35
N LEU A 705 -32.71 4.52 25.42
CA LEU A 705 -31.77 4.78 24.33
C LEU A 705 -32.12 4.05 23.03
N PRO A 706 -32.42 2.73 23.00
CA PRO A 706 -32.71 2.06 21.74
C PRO A 706 -33.88 2.67 20.98
N ALA A 707 -34.97 3.02 21.70
CA ALA A 707 -36.14 3.67 21.10
C ALA A 707 -35.83 5.12 20.64
N THR A 708 -35.06 5.85 21.42
CA THR A 708 -34.64 7.22 21.08
C THR A 708 -33.82 7.22 19.79
N ILE A 709 -32.88 6.30 19.67
CA ILE A 709 -32.04 6.17 18.46
C ILE A 709 -32.90 5.78 17.25
N ALA A 710 -33.74 4.76 17.39
CA ALA A 710 -34.61 4.30 16.30
C ALA A 710 -35.58 5.41 15.78
N ALA A 711 -35.92 6.38 16.63
CA ALA A 711 -36.73 7.52 16.25
C ALA A 711 -35.93 8.73 15.73
N SER A 712 -34.61 8.76 15.98
CA SER A 712 -33.76 9.90 15.60
C SER A 712 -33.51 9.95 14.09
N ALA A 713 -33.26 11.15 13.55
CA ALA A 713 -32.89 11.32 12.13
C ALA A 713 -31.57 10.61 11.77
N ALA A 714 -30.66 10.47 12.72
CA ALA A 714 -29.37 9.80 12.52
C ALA A 714 -29.45 8.27 12.59
N GLY A 715 -30.26 7.73 13.50
CA GLY A 715 -30.39 6.28 13.74
C GLY A 715 -31.51 5.60 12.94
N ASN A 716 -32.42 6.37 12.34
CA ASN A 716 -33.47 5.84 11.46
C ASN A 716 -33.01 5.85 10.00
N GLY A 717 -32.70 4.69 9.46
CA GLY A 717 -32.16 4.55 8.11
C GLY A 717 -33.06 5.12 7.01
N VAL A 718 -34.40 5.10 7.16
CA VAL A 718 -35.33 5.70 6.20
C VAL A 718 -35.23 7.23 6.23
N ILE A 719 -35.32 7.82 7.42
CA ILE A 719 -35.25 9.30 7.58
C ILE A 719 -33.88 9.79 7.11
N TYR A 720 -32.81 9.10 7.52
CA TYR A 720 -31.45 9.45 7.12
C TYR A 720 -31.27 9.41 5.59
N THR A 721 -31.77 8.36 4.93
CA THR A 721 -31.66 8.22 3.47
C THR A 721 -32.40 9.36 2.76
N ARG A 722 -33.56 9.85 3.26
CA ARG A 722 -34.25 11.00 2.67
C ARG A 722 -33.38 12.28 2.72
N GLN A 723 -32.65 12.51 3.82
CA GLN A 723 -31.73 13.64 3.92
C GLN A 723 -30.56 13.54 2.91
N VAL A 724 -30.05 12.32 2.68
CA VAL A 724 -29.03 12.04 1.67
C VAL A 724 -29.60 12.34 0.27
N GLU A 725 -30.81 11.88 -0.03
CA GLU A 725 -31.49 12.10 -1.32
C GLU A 725 -31.80 13.57 -1.58
N GLU A 726 -32.17 14.33 -0.55
CA GLU A 726 -32.30 15.79 -0.63
C GLU A 726 -30.97 16.45 -1.04
N GLY A 727 -29.84 16.00 -0.46
CA GLY A 727 -28.50 16.44 -0.84
C GLY A 727 -28.21 16.13 -2.31
N TYR A 728 -28.43 14.87 -2.75
CA TYR A 728 -28.22 14.48 -4.15
C TYR A 728 -29.06 15.30 -5.12
N ARG A 729 -30.35 15.52 -4.80
CA ARG A 729 -31.26 16.32 -5.64
C ARG A 729 -30.80 17.76 -5.72
N LYS A 730 -30.37 18.35 -4.60
CA LYS A 730 -29.80 19.69 -4.54
C LYS A 730 -28.56 19.80 -5.43
N PHE A 731 -27.59 18.90 -5.26
CA PHE A 731 -26.34 18.92 -6.04
C PHE A 731 -26.60 18.81 -7.52
N TRP A 732 -27.54 17.94 -7.92
CA TRP A 732 -27.90 17.75 -9.32
C TRP A 732 -28.56 19.03 -9.90
N ARG A 733 -29.47 19.68 -9.16
CA ARG A 733 -30.09 20.93 -9.60
C ARG A 733 -29.07 22.06 -9.70
N ASP A 734 -28.17 22.19 -8.72
CA ASP A 734 -27.09 23.19 -8.74
C ASP A 734 -26.18 22.98 -9.99
N TYR A 735 -25.84 21.72 -10.30
CA TYR A 735 -25.09 21.36 -11.52
C TYR A 735 -25.83 21.73 -12.80
N CYS A 736 -27.13 21.39 -12.90
CA CYS A 736 -27.94 21.73 -14.07
C CYS A 736 -28.03 23.25 -14.29
N ALA A 737 -28.19 24.04 -13.21
CA ALA A 737 -28.21 25.50 -13.29
C ALA A 737 -26.87 26.04 -13.80
N ALA A 738 -25.75 25.55 -13.27
CA ALA A 738 -24.42 25.98 -13.69
C ALA A 738 -24.11 25.64 -15.17
N VAL A 739 -24.61 24.51 -15.68
CA VAL A 739 -24.44 24.11 -17.09
C VAL A 739 -25.28 24.97 -18.05
N LEU A 740 -26.45 25.45 -17.59
CA LEU A 740 -27.33 26.29 -18.40
C LEU A 740 -26.80 27.76 -18.49
N GLU A 741 -26.01 28.19 -17.52
CA GLU A 741 -25.40 29.52 -17.49
C GLU A 741 -24.10 29.63 -18.33
N THR A 742 -23.49 28.47 -18.69
CA THR A 742 -22.28 28.40 -19.54
C THR A 742 -22.60 28.09 -20.99
#